data_2d4ca235ac6016b9d3c09a91a3372952
#
_entry.id   2d4ca235ac6016b9d3c09a91a3372952
#
_cell.length_a   1.000
_cell.length_b   1.000
_cell.length_c   1.000
_cell.angle_alpha   90.00
_cell.angle_beta   90.00
_cell.angle_gamma   90.00
#
_symmetry.space_group_name_H-M   'P 1'
#
loop_
_entity.id
_entity.type
_entity.pdbx_description
1 polymer ?
#
loop_
_entity_poly.entity_id
_entity_poly.type
_entity_poly.pdbx_seq_one_letter_code
_entity_poly.pdbx_strand_id
1 'polypeptide(L)'
;MSETNNAAASEVAAPHRYTAAMAEQIEARWQDFWDADGTYEAPNPKGDLAGDPSLVAKPKKFIMDMFPYPSGAGLHVGHPLGYIATDVFARYQRMTGHNVLHTLGFDAFGLPAEQYAVQTGTHPRVSTEANIENMKIQLRRLGLGHDRRRSFATIDPDYYKWTQWIFLQIFNSWYDDEADKARPIADLVAQFQTGERAVPGGRSWGGLTDVERADILSEYRLAYASDAPVNWCPGLGTVLANEEVTADGRSERGNFPVFKAKLRQWNMRITAYADRLLDDLDALDWPEAIKLQQRNWIGRSEGARVDFPVDGEAITVFTTRPDTLFGASYMVLAPEHPLVEKFTPATWPEGTHDVWTGGHATPAEAVAAYRAQAASKSDVERQAEAKDKTGVFIGAYATNPVNGEQIPVFIADYVLMGYGTGAIMAVPAGDQRDFEFARAFELPIHCIVEPTDGRGTDTSTWENAFGAYDAKIINSANDDISLDGMGVADAKARITEWMERKGIGHGTVNFRLRDWLFSRQRYWGEPFPIVYDEDGIAHPLPESMLPLELPEVEDYSPRTFDPDDANTSPETPLSRNEDWVDVTLDLGDGRGPRKYRRETNTMPNWAGSCWYELRYLDPHNSEKLVDPEIEQYWMGPREGQPHGGVDLYVGGAEHAVLHLLYARFWSKVLFDLGHVSSVEPFHKLFNQGMIQAYVYRDSRGIAVPAAEVEERDGAYYYQGEKVSRLLGKMGKSLKNAVTPDEICAEYGADTLRLYEMAMGPLDVSRPWDTRAVVGQFRLLQRLWRNVVDEATGQVTVVDTDPDEQALRALHKAIDGVRQDLEGMRFNTAIAKVTELNNHLTKVGGPVSRTVAESLVLLVAPLAPHIAEELWRKLGHTDSVVHRDFPVADPAYVVDETVTCVVQIKGKVKARLEVSPSISDEELEKVALSDEKVVAALDGAGIRKVIVRAPKLVNIVPA
;
A
#
# COMPACT_ATOMS: atom_id res chain seq x y z
N MET A 1 -49.41 14.57 -51.74
CA MET A 1 -50.44 13.82 -51.04
C MET A 1 -49.94 12.41 -50.85
N SER A 2 -49.55 12.10 -49.67
CA SER A 2 -49.89 10.96 -48.82
C SER A 2 -48.91 10.98 -47.63
N GLU A 3 -49.41 11.55 -46.56
CA GLU A 3 -48.83 11.41 -45.21
C GLU A 3 -49.02 9.95 -44.79
N THR A 4 -47.92 9.25 -44.54
CA THR A 4 -47.96 8.04 -43.77
C THR A 4 -47.49 8.39 -42.36
N ASN A 5 -48.47 8.60 -41.51
CA ASN A 5 -48.39 8.59 -40.06
C ASN A 5 -47.81 7.26 -39.58
N ASN A 6 -46.59 7.27 -39.11
CA ASN A 6 -46.01 6.20 -38.34
C ASN A 6 -46.08 6.63 -36.86
N ALA A 7 -47.26 6.52 -36.27
CA ALA A 7 -47.43 6.60 -34.82
C ALA A 7 -46.81 5.33 -34.20
N ALA A 8 -45.57 5.44 -33.74
CA ALA A 8 -45.01 4.48 -32.82
C ALA A 8 -45.90 4.53 -31.57
N ALA A 9 -46.72 3.50 -31.39
CA ALA A 9 -47.44 3.24 -30.13
C ALA A 9 -46.36 3.12 -29.04
N SER A 10 -46.31 4.08 -28.14
CA SER A 10 -45.60 3.94 -26.87
C SER A 10 -46.24 2.75 -26.18
N GLU A 11 -45.55 1.59 -26.14
CA GLU A 11 -45.89 0.50 -25.26
C GLU A 11 -45.89 1.09 -23.82
N VAL A 12 -47.06 1.23 -23.22
CA VAL A 12 -47.21 1.57 -21.81
C VAL A 12 -46.49 0.46 -21.04
N ALA A 13 -45.35 0.78 -20.42
CA ALA A 13 -44.60 -0.21 -19.64
C ALA A 13 -45.53 -0.82 -18.59
N ALA A 14 -45.46 -2.15 -18.41
CA ALA A 14 -46.25 -2.85 -17.42
C ALA A 14 -46.06 -2.19 -16.04
N PRO A 15 -47.14 -1.99 -15.27
CA PRO A 15 -47.18 -1.12 -14.06
C PRO A 15 -46.25 -1.62 -12.93
N HIS A 16 -45.91 -2.90 -12.92
CA HIS A 16 -45.05 -3.51 -11.91
C HIS A 16 -43.69 -3.98 -12.47
N ARG A 17 -43.29 -3.44 -13.63
CA ARG A 17 -41.96 -3.70 -14.21
C ARG A 17 -40.85 -3.06 -13.37
N TYR A 18 -39.75 -3.78 -13.14
CA TYR A 18 -38.59 -3.24 -12.46
C TYR A 18 -37.96 -2.11 -13.30
N THR A 19 -38.07 -0.89 -12.79
CA THR A 19 -37.55 0.36 -13.41
C THR A 19 -36.59 1.06 -12.47
N ALA A 20 -35.84 2.04 -12.94
CA ALA A 20 -34.98 2.87 -12.08
C ALA A 20 -35.74 3.53 -10.91
N ALA A 21 -36.95 4.07 -11.19
CA ALA A 21 -37.79 4.67 -10.15
C ALA A 21 -38.30 3.64 -9.12
N MET A 22 -38.58 2.40 -9.53
CA MET A 22 -38.90 1.33 -8.60
C MET A 22 -37.68 0.90 -7.79
N ALA A 23 -36.51 0.78 -8.44
CA ALA A 23 -35.25 0.49 -7.76
C ALA A 23 -34.98 1.50 -6.65
N GLU A 24 -35.08 2.80 -6.94
CA GLU A 24 -34.89 3.88 -5.97
C GLU A 24 -35.79 3.76 -4.75
N GLN A 25 -37.06 3.46 -4.95
CA GLN A 25 -38.03 3.26 -3.87
C GLN A 25 -37.71 2.02 -3.01
N ILE A 26 -37.34 0.92 -3.66
CA ILE A 26 -36.95 -0.32 -2.99
C ILE A 26 -35.69 -0.08 -2.15
N GLU A 27 -34.68 0.53 -2.75
CA GLU A 27 -33.37 0.80 -2.15
C GLU A 27 -33.51 1.70 -0.91
N ALA A 28 -34.22 2.84 -1.03
CA ALA A 28 -34.43 3.74 0.10
C ALA A 28 -35.13 3.04 1.27
N ARG A 29 -36.21 2.30 0.98
CA ARG A 29 -36.97 1.59 2.02
C ARG A 29 -36.14 0.53 2.74
N TRP A 30 -35.34 -0.26 2.02
CA TRP A 30 -34.52 -1.29 2.65
C TRP A 30 -33.35 -0.72 3.42
N GLN A 31 -32.74 0.37 2.96
CA GLN A 31 -31.71 1.10 3.71
C GLN A 31 -32.27 1.65 5.04
N ASP A 32 -33.46 2.24 5.01
CA ASP A 32 -34.15 2.69 6.23
C ASP A 32 -34.49 1.54 7.18
N PHE A 33 -34.90 0.38 6.63
CA PHE A 33 -35.16 -0.82 7.42
C PHE A 33 -33.90 -1.33 8.10
N TRP A 34 -32.79 -1.49 7.36
CA TRP A 34 -31.53 -1.97 7.92
C TRP A 34 -30.98 -1.06 9.00
N ASP A 35 -31.10 0.26 8.83
CA ASP A 35 -30.70 1.24 9.83
C ASP A 35 -31.56 1.13 11.11
N ALA A 36 -32.87 0.98 10.98
CA ALA A 36 -33.79 0.90 12.11
C ALA A 36 -33.72 -0.44 12.87
N ASP A 37 -33.45 -1.53 12.15
CA ASP A 37 -33.35 -2.90 12.70
C ASP A 37 -31.97 -3.20 13.28
N GLY A 38 -30.93 -2.42 12.92
CA GLY A 38 -29.55 -2.71 13.28
C GLY A 38 -28.97 -3.96 12.60
N THR A 39 -29.47 -4.27 11.38
CA THR A 39 -29.22 -5.51 10.65
C THR A 39 -27.72 -5.84 10.50
N TYR A 40 -26.85 -4.84 10.42
CA TYR A 40 -25.40 -5.01 10.23
C TYR A 40 -24.58 -4.74 11.48
N GLU A 41 -25.20 -4.54 12.62
CA GLU A 41 -24.51 -4.35 13.87
C GLU A 41 -23.76 -5.61 14.31
N ALA A 42 -22.45 -5.46 14.60
CA ALA A 42 -21.60 -6.54 15.05
C ALA A 42 -21.41 -6.45 16.58
N PRO A 43 -21.89 -7.42 17.37
CA PRO A 43 -21.75 -7.37 18.81
C PRO A 43 -20.32 -7.67 19.25
N ASN A 44 -19.84 -6.91 20.23
CA ASN A 44 -18.67 -7.20 21.02
C ASN A 44 -18.98 -8.19 22.16
N PRO A 45 -17.97 -8.89 22.70
CA PRO A 45 -18.17 -9.75 23.88
C PRO A 45 -18.54 -8.95 25.14
N LYS A 46 -18.18 -7.65 25.19
CA LYS A 46 -18.48 -6.74 26.31
C LYS A 46 -18.44 -5.27 25.87
N GLY A 47 -18.64 -4.34 26.80
CA GLY A 47 -18.58 -2.89 26.56
C GLY A 47 -19.85 -2.34 25.96
N ASP A 48 -19.78 -1.12 25.43
CA ASP A 48 -20.97 -0.39 24.91
C ASP A 48 -21.65 -1.09 23.73
N LEU A 49 -20.84 -1.80 22.93
CA LEU A 49 -21.33 -2.53 21.76
C LEU A 49 -21.50 -4.03 22.05
N ALA A 50 -21.62 -4.40 23.32
CA ALA A 50 -21.98 -5.78 23.70
C ALA A 50 -23.39 -6.11 23.17
N GLY A 51 -23.56 -7.35 22.74
CA GLY A 51 -24.86 -7.76 22.20
C GLY A 51 -25.15 -9.25 22.41
N ASP A 52 -25.92 -9.86 21.51
CA ASP A 52 -26.35 -11.24 21.61
C ASP A 52 -25.18 -12.22 21.78
N PRO A 53 -25.08 -12.92 22.92
CA PRO A 53 -24.01 -13.91 23.15
C PRO A 53 -23.99 -15.03 22.11
N SER A 54 -25.12 -15.35 21.49
CA SER A 54 -25.18 -16.39 20.45
C SER A 54 -24.46 -15.94 19.16
N LEU A 55 -24.49 -14.66 18.84
CA LEU A 55 -23.71 -14.08 17.74
C LEU A 55 -22.22 -13.99 18.07
N VAL A 56 -21.90 -13.56 19.30
CA VAL A 56 -20.50 -13.49 19.79
C VAL A 56 -19.83 -14.86 19.78
N ALA A 57 -20.60 -15.94 20.08
CA ALA A 57 -20.09 -17.31 20.06
C ALA A 57 -19.82 -17.87 18.65
N LYS A 58 -20.30 -17.22 17.59
CA LYS A 58 -20.02 -17.62 16.20
C LYS A 58 -18.55 -17.35 15.86
N PRO A 59 -17.98 -18.06 14.85
CA PRO A 59 -16.73 -17.64 14.25
C PRO A 59 -16.81 -16.18 13.83
N LYS A 60 -15.77 -15.40 14.13
CA LYS A 60 -15.75 -13.97 13.80
C LYS A 60 -15.02 -13.70 12.49
N LYS A 61 -15.38 -12.61 11.83
CA LYS A 61 -14.66 -12.04 10.69
C LYS A 61 -14.59 -10.52 10.81
N PHE A 62 -13.40 -9.98 10.83
CA PHE A 62 -13.17 -8.55 10.73
C PHE A 62 -12.71 -8.20 9.31
N ILE A 63 -13.54 -7.46 8.60
CA ILE A 63 -13.35 -7.10 7.19
C ILE A 63 -13.26 -5.59 7.10
N MET A 64 -12.24 -5.08 6.44
CA MET A 64 -11.97 -3.64 6.31
C MET A 64 -11.61 -3.25 4.88
N ASP A 65 -11.98 -2.01 4.55
CA ASP A 65 -11.42 -1.24 3.45
C ASP A 65 -10.46 -0.18 3.97
N MET A 66 -9.53 0.27 3.13
CA MET A 66 -8.85 1.52 3.38
C MET A 66 -9.87 2.65 3.34
N PHE A 67 -9.96 3.40 4.45
CA PHE A 67 -10.98 4.43 4.59
C PHE A 67 -10.71 5.63 3.66
N PRO A 68 -11.78 6.28 3.14
CA PRO A 68 -11.63 7.33 2.16
C PRO A 68 -11.14 8.64 2.77
N TYR A 69 -10.45 9.43 1.94
CA TYR A 69 -10.19 10.83 2.20
C TYR A 69 -11.38 11.67 1.69
N PRO A 70 -12.06 12.48 2.55
CA PRO A 70 -13.26 13.24 2.19
C PRO A 70 -12.89 14.48 1.37
N SER A 71 -12.59 14.30 0.08
CA SER A 71 -12.34 15.39 -0.84
C SER A 71 -13.64 16.08 -1.27
N GLY A 72 -13.63 17.41 -1.46
CA GLY A 72 -14.80 18.22 -1.85
C GLY A 72 -15.45 17.82 -3.16
N ALA A 73 -14.83 16.92 -3.86
CA ALA A 73 -15.31 16.42 -5.13
C ALA A 73 -16.34 15.28 -4.99
N GLY A 74 -16.50 14.65 -3.82
CA GLY A 74 -17.28 13.42 -3.65
C GLY A 74 -16.65 12.20 -4.33
N LEU A 75 -17.40 11.11 -4.37
CA LEU A 75 -16.95 9.85 -4.98
C LEU A 75 -17.06 9.89 -6.51
N HIS A 76 -16.16 9.19 -7.19
CA HIS A 76 -16.35 8.71 -8.56
C HIS A 76 -16.46 7.18 -8.56
N VAL A 77 -16.99 6.58 -9.63
CA VAL A 77 -17.24 5.13 -9.73
C VAL A 77 -16.00 4.24 -9.53
N GLY A 78 -14.81 4.78 -9.47
CA GLY A 78 -13.60 4.01 -9.11
C GLY A 78 -13.42 3.77 -7.61
N HIS A 79 -14.02 4.59 -6.74
CA HIS A 79 -13.92 4.43 -5.29
C HIS A 79 -14.75 3.25 -4.75
N PRO A 80 -16.02 3.05 -5.18
CA PRO A 80 -16.86 1.99 -4.63
C PRO A 80 -16.40 0.58 -4.93
N LEU A 81 -15.49 0.36 -5.88
CA LEU A 81 -15.06 -0.99 -6.29
C LEU A 81 -14.62 -1.85 -5.10
N GLY A 82 -13.75 -1.32 -4.23
CA GLY A 82 -13.33 -1.98 -2.99
C GLY A 82 -14.49 -2.15 -2.01
N TYR A 83 -15.21 -1.05 -1.74
CA TYR A 83 -16.31 -1.03 -0.76
C TYR A 83 -17.47 -1.98 -1.11
N ILE A 84 -17.81 -2.10 -2.39
CA ILE A 84 -18.82 -3.07 -2.84
C ILE A 84 -18.27 -4.49 -2.72
N ALA A 85 -17.01 -4.72 -3.07
CA ALA A 85 -16.38 -6.04 -2.98
C ALA A 85 -16.35 -6.57 -1.55
N THR A 86 -15.92 -5.75 -0.59
CA THR A 86 -15.90 -6.10 0.84
C THR A 86 -17.31 -6.27 1.41
N ASP A 87 -18.28 -5.44 0.99
CA ASP A 87 -19.67 -5.58 1.39
C ASP A 87 -20.29 -6.88 0.88
N VAL A 88 -20.06 -7.26 -0.38
CA VAL A 88 -20.48 -8.54 -0.93
C VAL A 88 -19.90 -9.70 -0.12
N PHE A 89 -18.60 -9.64 0.17
CA PHE A 89 -17.92 -10.67 0.96
C PHE A 89 -18.43 -10.69 2.41
N ALA A 90 -18.63 -9.54 3.04
CA ALA A 90 -19.17 -9.44 4.40
C ALA A 90 -20.58 -10.02 4.53
N ARG A 91 -21.47 -9.71 3.57
CA ARG A 91 -22.82 -10.28 3.50
C ARG A 91 -22.77 -11.80 3.36
N TYR A 92 -21.96 -12.30 2.44
CA TYR A 92 -21.73 -13.73 2.26
C TYR A 92 -21.24 -14.40 3.55
N GLN A 93 -20.25 -13.80 4.25
CA GLN A 93 -19.73 -14.36 5.51
C GLN A 93 -20.78 -14.38 6.64
N ARG A 94 -21.67 -13.37 6.72
CA ARG A 94 -22.83 -13.43 7.66
C ARG A 94 -23.75 -14.59 7.34
N MET A 95 -24.09 -14.78 6.06
CA MET A 95 -24.94 -15.88 5.60
C MET A 95 -24.27 -17.27 5.73
N THR A 96 -22.96 -17.33 5.95
CA THR A 96 -22.22 -18.57 6.27
C THR A 96 -21.97 -18.77 7.76
N GLY A 97 -22.64 -17.97 8.60
CA GLY A 97 -22.69 -18.17 10.06
C GLY A 97 -21.60 -17.47 10.86
N HIS A 98 -21.00 -16.41 10.34
CA HIS A 98 -20.01 -15.62 11.08
C HIS A 98 -20.60 -14.40 11.78
N ASN A 99 -20.01 -13.99 12.91
CA ASN A 99 -20.12 -12.63 13.44
C ASN A 99 -19.18 -11.74 12.63
N VAL A 100 -19.71 -10.79 11.85
CA VAL A 100 -18.92 -10.00 10.91
C VAL A 100 -18.88 -8.55 11.34
N LEU A 101 -17.68 -8.04 11.63
CA LEU A 101 -17.41 -6.62 11.79
C LEU A 101 -17.00 -6.06 10.43
N HIS A 102 -17.79 -5.13 9.92
CA HIS A 102 -17.53 -4.38 8.70
C HIS A 102 -18.00 -2.94 8.89
N THR A 103 -17.12 -1.98 8.79
CA THR A 103 -17.41 -0.55 9.03
C THR A 103 -16.47 0.33 8.22
N LEU A 104 -16.74 1.63 8.18
CA LEU A 104 -15.95 2.60 7.46
C LEU A 104 -15.93 3.93 8.23
N GLY A 105 -14.73 4.52 8.34
CA GLY A 105 -14.48 5.85 8.86
C GLY A 105 -13.96 6.79 7.76
N PHE A 106 -13.35 7.92 8.17
CA PHE A 106 -12.86 8.94 7.25
C PHE A 106 -11.47 9.42 7.67
N ASP A 107 -10.49 9.35 6.75
CA ASP A 107 -9.19 9.99 6.91
C ASP A 107 -9.31 11.46 6.50
N ALA A 108 -9.28 12.37 7.48
CA ALA A 108 -9.80 13.71 7.27
C ALA A 108 -8.78 14.84 7.55
N PHE A 109 -7.60 14.54 8.10
CA PHE A 109 -6.49 15.46 8.18
C PHE A 109 -5.66 15.50 6.90
N GLY A 110 -4.83 16.52 6.73
CA GLY A 110 -3.81 16.57 5.70
C GLY A 110 -3.96 17.70 4.68
N LEU A 111 -2.99 17.73 3.76
CA LEU A 111 -2.77 18.81 2.81
C LEU A 111 -3.94 19.12 1.87
N PRO A 112 -4.73 18.14 1.36
CA PRO A 112 -5.79 18.47 0.41
C PRO A 112 -6.88 19.37 0.98
N ALA A 113 -7.28 19.14 2.23
CA ALA A 113 -8.27 19.98 2.91
C ALA A 113 -7.71 21.37 3.23
N GLU A 114 -6.45 21.43 3.68
CA GLU A 114 -5.76 22.68 3.97
C GLU A 114 -5.60 23.54 2.70
N GLN A 115 -5.16 22.98 1.59
CA GLN A 115 -5.03 23.72 0.33
C GLN A 115 -6.38 24.25 -0.20
N TYR A 116 -7.45 23.44 -0.06
CA TYR A 116 -8.78 23.90 -0.42
C TYR A 116 -9.23 25.07 0.47
N ALA A 117 -8.97 24.96 1.77
CA ALA A 117 -9.28 26.00 2.74
C ALA A 117 -8.51 27.32 2.45
N VAL A 118 -7.22 27.23 2.11
CA VAL A 118 -6.40 28.39 1.69
C VAL A 118 -6.97 29.04 0.43
N GLN A 119 -7.41 28.25 -0.56
CA GLN A 119 -7.94 28.77 -1.83
C GLN A 119 -9.31 29.43 -1.65
N THR A 120 -10.14 28.95 -0.72
CA THR A 120 -11.52 29.39 -0.55
C THR A 120 -11.72 30.37 0.61
N GLY A 121 -10.73 30.54 1.49
CA GLY A 121 -10.86 31.32 2.73
C GLY A 121 -11.74 30.65 3.79
N THR A 122 -12.04 29.34 3.61
CA THR A 122 -12.90 28.58 4.52
C THR A 122 -12.05 27.74 5.48
N HIS A 123 -12.39 27.71 6.77
CA HIS A 123 -11.69 26.89 7.74
C HIS A 123 -11.67 25.39 7.33
N PRO A 124 -10.53 24.67 7.41
CA PRO A 124 -10.43 23.28 6.95
C PRO A 124 -11.47 22.35 7.58
N ARG A 125 -11.79 22.52 8.87
CA ARG A 125 -12.81 21.72 9.58
C ARG A 125 -14.17 21.82 8.91
N VAL A 126 -14.63 23.05 8.60
CA VAL A 126 -15.97 23.29 8.03
C VAL A 126 -16.11 22.59 6.68
N SER A 127 -15.12 22.74 5.80
CA SER A 127 -15.14 22.10 4.49
C SER A 127 -15.02 20.57 4.59
N THR A 128 -14.20 20.07 5.51
CA THR A 128 -13.99 18.64 5.73
C THR A 128 -15.25 17.96 6.27
N GLU A 129 -15.88 18.54 7.29
CA GLU A 129 -17.13 18.01 7.86
C GLU A 129 -18.27 17.99 6.82
N ALA A 130 -18.41 19.04 6.01
CA ALA A 130 -19.37 19.05 4.91
C ALA A 130 -19.09 17.97 3.86
N ASN A 131 -17.81 17.72 3.56
CA ASN A 131 -17.41 16.65 2.63
C ASN A 131 -17.66 15.26 3.19
N ILE A 132 -17.45 15.05 4.50
CA ILE A 132 -17.78 13.80 5.20
C ILE A 132 -19.27 13.52 5.09
N GLU A 133 -20.12 14.50 5.38
CA GLU A 133 -21.58 14.33 5.30
C GLU A 133 -22.04 14.02 3.87
N ASN A 134 -21.51 14.70 2.87
CA ASN A 134 -21.80 14.37 1.48
C ASN A 134 -21.37 12.93 1.13
N MET A 135 -20.18 12.52 1.56
CA MET A 135 -19.67 11.17 1.31
C MET A 135 -20.49 10.09 2.03
N LYS A 136 -20.96 10.34 3.26
CA LYS A 136 -21.89 9.45 3.98
C LYS A 136 -23.19 9.23 3.19
N ILE A 137 -23.74 10.28 2.59
CA ILE A 137 -24.94 10.18 1.74
C ILE A 137 -24.67 9.29 0.53
N GLN A 138 -23.56 9.51 -0.17
CA GLN A 138 -23.16 8.72 -1.34
C GLN A 138 -22.91 7.24 -0.99
N LEU A 139 -22.20 6.96 0.11
CA LEU A 139 -21.94 5.60 0.58
C LEU A 139 -23.24 4.90 1.02
N ARG A 140 -24.14 5.63 1.71
CA ARG A 140 -25.45 5.10 2.07
C ARG A 140 -26.25 4.70 0.84
N ARG A 141 -26.20 5.51 -0.23
CA ARG A 141 -26.90 5.24 -1.49
C ARG A 141 -26.49 3.92 -2.14
N LEU A 142 -25.24 3.47 -1.92
CA LEU A 142 -24.74 2.18 -2.41
C LEU A 142 -25.29 0.97 -1.63
N GLY A 143 -25.98 1.20 -0.50
CA GLY A 143 -26.54 0.15 0.34
C GLY A 143 -25.49 -0.72 1.04
N LEU A 144 -24.38 -0.14 1.46
CA LEU A 144 -23.31 -0.85 2.15
C LEU A 144 -23.74 -1.25 3.57
N GLY A 145 -23.48 -2.51 3.93
CA GLY A 145 -23.86 -3.11 5.23
C GLY A 145 -22.82 -2.83 6.32
N HIS A 146 -22.54 -1.55 6.58
CA HIS A 146 -21.59 -1.12 7.60
C HIS A 146 -22.25 -1.00 8.99
N ASP A 147 -21.53 -1.38 10.04
CA ASP A 147 -21.88 -1.04 11.42
C ASP A 147 -21.55 0.44 11.69
N ARG A 148 -22.55 1.31 11.51
CA ARG A 148 -22.38 2.76 11.59
C ARG A 148 -22.06 3.28 12.98
N ARG A 149 -22.32 2.51 14.04
CA ARG A 149 -21.96 2.86 15.42
C ARG A 149 -20.45 2.99 15.61
N ARG A 150 -19.65 2.40 14.71
CA ARG A 150 -18.20 2.34 14.76
C ARG A 150 -17.49 3.34 13.87
N SER A 151 -18.25 4.15 13.13
CA SER A 151 -17.70 5.16 12.22
C SER A 151 -17.20 6.40 12.97
N PHE A 152 -16.06 6.93 12.55
CA PHE A 152 -15.43 8.15 13.06
C PHE A 152 -14.67 8.87 11.95
N ALA A 153 -14.21 10.07 12.23
CA ALA A 153 -13.24 10.78 11.40
C ALA A 153 -11.93 11.01 12.18
N THR A 154 -10.80 10.98 11.51
CA THR A 154 -9.50 11.21 12.16
C THR A 154 -9.37 12.60 12.80
N ILE A 155 -10.21 13.56 12.40
CA ILE A 155 -10.31 14.92 12.96
C ILE A 155 -11.14 15.02 14.23
N ASP A 156 -11.79 13.95 14.66
CA ASP A 156 -12.57 13.95 15.90
C ASP A 156 -11.60 13.98 17.11
N PRO A 157 -11.78 14.90 18.08
CA PRO A 157 -10.91 14.98 19.26
C PRO A 157 -10.82 13.65 20.02
N ASP A 158 -11.93 12.93 20.15
CA ASP A 158 -11.99 11.61 20.81
C ASP A 158 -11.23 10.52 20.04
N TYR A 159 -10.98 10.74 18.74
CA TYR A 159 -10.16 9.87 17.92
C TYR A 159 -8.67 10.24 18.05
N TYR A 160 -8.27 11.47 17.72
CA TYR A 160 -6.86 11.82 17.70
C TYR A 160 -6.22 11.95 19.09
N LYS A 161 -7.01 12.03 20.17
CA LYS A 161 -6.54 11.78 21.53
C LYS A 161 -5.68 10.53 21.60
N TRP A 162 -6.11 9.46 20.92
CA TRP A 162 -5.41 8.18 20.93
C TRP A 162 -4.22 8.14 19.96
N THR A 163 -4.24 8.88 18.86
CA THR A 163 -3.04 9.12 18.04
C THR A 163 -1.95 9.79 18.88
N GLN A 164 -2.32 10.82 19.65
CA GLN A 164 -1.42 11.51 20.56
C GLN A 164 -0.91 10.59 21.67
N TRP A 165 -1.79 9.78 22.24
CA TRP A 165 -1.43 8.82 23.27
C TRP A 165 -0.44 7.77 22.74
N ILE A 166 -0.66 7.20 21.54
CA ILE A 166 0.28 6.26 20.92
C ILE A 166 1.63 6.94 20.67
N PHE A 167 1.63 8.18 20.19
CA PHE A 167 2.88 8.93 20.04
C PHE A 167 3.63 9.03 21.37
N LEU A 168 2.93 9.30 22.50
CA LEU A 168 3.54 9.34 23.82
C LEU A 168 4.10 7.97 24.26
N GLN A 169 3.42 6.87 23.93
CA GLN A 169 3.94 5.53 24.20
C GLN A 169 5.26 5.29 23.44
N ILE A 170 5.31 5.65 22.14
CA ILE A 170 6.52 5.54 21.30
C ILE A 170 7.63 6.46 21.82
N PHE A 171 7.32 7.71 22.19
CA PHE A 171 8.28 8.67 22.73
C PHE A 171 8.87 8.19 24.06
N ASN A 172 8.05 7.56 24.91
CA ASN A 172 8.47 7.05 26.21
C ASN A 172 9.04 5.62 26.16
N SER A 173 9.45 5.16 24.97
CA SER A 173 10.06 3.84 24.77
C SER A 173 11.40 3.91 24.05
N TRP A 174 12.16 2.83 24.19
CA TRP A 174 13.41 2.56 23.48
C TRP A 174 13.40 1.11 23.00
N TYR A 175 14.18 0.81 21.98
CA TYR A 175 14.35 -0.56 21.50
C TYR A 175 15.52 -1.22 22.23
N ASP A 176 15.25 -2.34 22.88
CA ASP A 176 16.25 -3.18 23.55
C ASP A 176 16.67 -4.29 22.59
N ASP A 177 17.86 -4.13 21.97
CA ASP A 177 18.40 -5.08 21.00
C ASP A 177 18.64 -6.48 21.60
N GLU A 178 18.92 -6.59 22.91
CA GLU A 178 19.12 -7.88 23.57
C GLU A 178 17.78 -8.61 23.79
N ALA A 179 16.72 -7.87 24.06
CA ALA A 179 15.38 -8.40 24.25
C ALA A 179 14.56 -8.46 22.95
N ASP A 180 15.08 -7.88 21.87
CA ASP A 180 14.46 -7.76 20.55
C ASP A 180 13.03 -7.17 20.60
N LYS A 181 12.86 -6.10 21.40
CA LYS A 181 11.56 -5.44 21.60
C LYS A 181 11.66 -4.03 22.17
N ALA A 182 10.59 -3.25 21.99
CA ALA A 182 10.44 -2.00 22.71
C ALA A 182 10.22 -2.22 24.22
N ARG A 183 10.82 -1.32 25.01
CA ARG A 183 10.65 -1.24 26.47
C ARG A 183 10.43 0.21 26.91
N PRO A 184 9.80 0.45 28.08
CA PRO A 184 9.69 1.80 28.62
C PRO A 184 11.06 2.45 28.80
N ILE A 185 11.18 3.74 28.46
CA ILE A 185 12.44 4.49 28.62
C ILE A 185 12.92 4.55 30.07
N ALA A 186 11.99 4.42 31.02
CA ALA A 186 12.32 4.36 32.45
C ALA A 186 13.21 3.15 32.82
N ASP A 187 13.05 2.03 32.10
CA ASP A 187 13.90 0.84 32.30
C ASP A 187 15.35 1.15 31.91
N LEU A 188 15.56 1.86 30.77
CA LEU A 188 16.88 2.29 30.34
C LEU A 188 17.53 3.25 31.37
N VAL A 189 16.74 4.21 31.89
CA VAL A 189 17.20 5.12 32.93
C VAL A 189 17.64 4.35 34.17
N ALA A 190 16.87 3.33 34.58
CA ALA A 190 17.22 2.47 35.74
C ALA A 190 18.53 1.69 35.49
N GLN A 191 18.75 1.17 34.28
CA GLN A 191 19.99 0.49 33.88
C GLN A 191 21.21 1.43 33.94
N PHE A 192 21.08 2.69 33.54
CA PHE A 192 22.12 3.69 33.65
C PHE A 192 22.42 4.07 35.13
N GLN A 193 21.38 4.18 35.95
CA GLN A 193 21.49 4.52 37.38
C GLN A 193 22.16 3.40 38.18
N THR A 194 21.87 2.16 37.88
CA THR A 194 22.45 0.99 38.56
C THR A 194 23.82 0.59 38.02
N GLY A 195 24.21 1.12 36.85
CA GLY A 195 25.46 0.75 36.15
C GLY A 195 25.37 -0.60 35.40
N GLU A 196 24.17 -1.17 35.28
CA GLU A 196 23.92 -2.35 34.45
C GLU A 196 24.25 -2.08 32.97
N ARG A 197 23.92 -0.89 32.50
CA ARG A 197 24.34 -0.38 31.21
C ARG A 197 25.30 0.83 31.39
N ALA A 198 26.39 0.81 30.64
CA ALA A 198 27.35 1.92 30.65
C ALA A 198 26.73 3.18 30.03
N VAL A 199 26.88 4.31 30.68
CA VAL A 199 26.49 5.61 30.10
C VAL A 199 27.46 5.97 28.98
N PRO A 200 26.98 6.42 27.78
CA PRO A 200 27.83 6.90 26.72
C PRO A 200 28.84 7.95 27.22
N GLY A 201 30.11 7.85 26.79
CA GLY A 201 31.20 8.72 27.26
C GLY A 201 31.78 8.37 28.62
N GLY A 202 31.36 7.24 29.25
CA GLY A 202 32.00 6.71 30.44
C GLY A 202 31.78 7.50 31.75
N ARG A 203 30.82 8.43 31.79
CA ARG A 203 30.44 9.22 32.97
C ARG A 203 29.36 8.52 33.79
N SER A 204 29.21 8.93 35.08
CA SER A 204 28.09 8.44 35.90
C SER A 204 26.82 9.17 35.55
N TRP A 205 25.67 8.45 35.49
CA TRP A 205 24.36 9.06 35.24
C TRP A 205 24.01 10.20 36.17
N GLY A 206 24.32 10.07 37.44
CA GLY A 206 24.09 11.10 38.48
C GLY A 206 24.92 12.38 38.30
N GLY A 207 26.03 12.31 37.56
CA GLY A 207 26.91 13.46 37.32
C GLY A 207 26.56 14.26 36.05
N LEU A 208 25.52 13.84 35.29
CA LEU A 208 25.08 14.53 34.09
C LEU A 208 24.06 15.63 34.41
N THR A 209 24.07 16.70 33.64
CA THR A 209 23.00 17.71 33.63
C THR A 209 21.71 17.14 33.00
N ASP A 210 20.60 17.84 33.19
CA ASP A 210 19.31 17.40 32.59
C ASP A 210 19.34 17.43 31.05
N VAL A 211 20.03 18.42 30.47
CA VAL A 211 20.23 18.51 29.02
C VAL A 211 21.04 17.29 28.51
N GLU A 212 22.17 16.98 29.15
CA GLU A 212 23.00 15.84 28.75
C GLU A 212 22.25 14.50 28.89
N ARG A 213 21.40 14.35 29.91
CA ARG A 213 20.52 13.18 30.05
C ARG A 213 19.48 13.12 28.93
N ALA A 214 18.88 14.26 28.62
CA ALA A 214 17.88 14.33 27.54
C ALA A 214 18.50 13.99 26.17
N ASP A 215 19.70 14.51 25.89
CA ASP A 215 20.44 14.21 24.67
C ASP A 215 20.75 12.71 24.55
N ILE A 216 21.29 12.09 25.62
CA ILE A 216 21.56 10.67 25.65
C ILE A 216 20.29 9.86 25.44
N LEU A 217 19.20 10.18 26.16
CA LEU A 217 17.93 9.46 25.98
C LEU A 217 17.36 9.61 24.57
N SER A 218 17.54 10.75 23.93
CA SER A 218 17.11 10.99 22.55
C SER A 218 17.77 10.02 21.55
N GLU A 219 19.01 9.60 21.80
CA GLU A 219 19.69 8.61 20.96
C GLU A 219 19.07 7.19 21.05
N TYR A 220 18.32 6.90 22.10
CA TYR A 220 17.66 5.59 22.30
C TYR A 220 16.17 5.63 22.03
N ARG A 221 15.48 6.76 22.21
CA ARG A 221 14.03 6.88 22.06
C ARG A 221 13.56 6.44 20.65
N LEU A 222 12.41 5.76 20.59
CA LEU A 222 11.75 5.39 19.34
C LEU A 222 11.14 6.59 18.60
N ALA A 223 10.76 7.66 19.31
CA ALA A 223 10.46 8.96 18.71
C ALA A 223 11.41 10.01 19.24
N TYR A 224 12.08 10.74 18.35
CA TYR A 224 13.12 11.71 18.71
C TYR A 224 13.15 12.88 17.74
N ALA A 225 13.61 14.05 18.20
CA ALA A 225 13.81 15.22 17.38
C ALA A 225 15.30 15.34 17.01
N SER A 226 15.60 15.57 15.75
CA SER A 226 16.96 15.79 15.24
C SER A 226 17.02 16.84 14.16
N ASP A 227 18.18 17.49 14.01
CA ASP A 227 18.48 18.35 12.89
C ASP A 227 18.88 17.49 11.69
N ALA A 228 17.91 17.21 10.83
CA ALA A 228 18.08 16.35 9.68
C ALA A 228 18.00 17.13 8.36
N PRO A 229 18.67 16.67 7.29
CA PRO A 229 18.42 17.19 5.97
C PRO A 229 17.01 16.82 5.53
N VAL A 230 16.22 17.81 5.16
CA VAL A 230 14.82 17.66 4.76
C VAL A 230 14.59 18.22 3.37
N ASN A 231 13.51 17.81 2.74
CA ASN A 231 13.05 18.34 1.46
C ASN A 231 12.20 19.59 1.71
N TRP A 232 12.79 20.76 1.73
CA TRP A 232 12.12 22.03 1.93
C TRP A 232 11.49 22.52 0.62
N CYS A 233 10.22 22.86 0.64
CA CYS A 233 9.50 23.44 -0.48
C CYS A 233 9.00 24.85 -0.15
N PRO A 234 9.74 25.92 -0.52
CA PRO A 234 9.35 27.30 -0.22
C PRO A 234 7.99 27.68 -0.80
N GLY A 235 7.68 27.22 -2.02
CA GLY A 235 6.42 27.48 -2.69
C GLY A 235 5.19 26.88 -2.00
N LEU A 236 5.38 25.81 -1.22
CA LEU A 236 4.33 25.21 -0.36
C LEU A 236 4.46 25.63 1.10
N GLY A 237 5.58 26.23 1.51
CA GLY A 237 5.87 26.59 2.90
C GLY A 237 5.95 25.40 3.85
N THR A 238 6.36 24.23 3.37
CA THR A 238 6.41 22.99 4.15
C THR A 238 7.56 22.07 3.73
N VAL A 239 7.91 21.18 4.65
CA VAL A 239 8.79 20.04 4.37
C VAL A 239 7.98 18.91 3.73
N LEU A 240 8.58 18.24 2.75
CA LEU A 240 8.00 17.12 2.02
C LEU A 240 8.72 15.83 2.39
N ALA A 241 7.98 14.74 2.49
CA ALA A 241 8.56 13.41 2.52
C ALA A 241 9.17 13.06 1.15
N ASN A 242 10.07 12.06 1.11
CA ASN A 242 10.75 11.71 -0.15
C ASN A 242 9.76 11.26 -1.24
N GLU A 243 8.69 10.61 -0.84
CA GLU A 243 7.61 10.14 -1.71
C GLU A 243 6.70 11.26 -2.26
N GLU A 244 6.78 12.47 -1.67
CA GLU A 244 6.07 13.68 -2.13
C GLU A 244 6.91 14.52 -3.11
N VAL A 245 8.15 14.07 -3.40
CA VAL A 245 9.07 14.72 -4.33
C VAL A 245 9.18 13.90 -5.60
N THR A 246 8.93 14.55 -6.73
CA THR A 246 9.03 13.91 -8.05
C THR A 246 10.47 13.68 -8.47
N ALA A 247 10.67 12.84 -9.49
CA ALA A 247 12.02 12.49 -9.98
C ALA A 247 12.83 13.68 -10.50
N ASP A 248 12.17 14.77 -10.87
CA ASP A 248 12.79 16.03 -11.32
C ASP A 248 12.99 17.04 -10.18
N GLY A 249 12.93 16.59 -8.91
CA GLY A 249 13.21 17.44 -7.75
C GLY A 249 12.14 18.48 -7.43
N ARG A 250 10.90 18.22 -7.82
CA ARG A 250 9.77 19.13 -7.60
C ARG A 250 8.73 18.51 -6.69
N SER A 251 7.88 19.32 -6.08
CA SER A 251 6.73 18.82 -5.33
C SER A 251 5.70 18.17 -6.23
N GLU A 252 5.15 17.01 -5.85
CA GLU A 252 4.05 16.35 -6.57
C GLU A 252 2.86 17.29 -6.74
N ARG A 253 2.59 18.12 -5.73
CA ARG A 253 1.54 19.13 -5.75
C ARG A 253 2.14 20.50 -5.98
N GLY A 254 1.57 21.26 -6.91
CA GLY A 254 1.99 22.60 -7.24
C GLY A 254 3.24 22.68 -8.11
N ASN A 255 3.97 21.60 -8.29
CA ASN A 255 5.15 21.50 -9.15
C ASN A 255 6.22 22.57 -8.82
N PHE A 256 6.45 22.84 -7.52
CA PHE A 256 7.44 23.79 -7.05
C PHE A 256 8.82 23.15 -6.86
N PRO A 257 9.93 23.90 -6.99
CA PRO A 257 11.26 23.43 -6.62
C PRO A 257 11.33 22.96 -5.18
N VAL A 258 12.12 21.91 -4.92
CA VAL A 258 12.37 21.38 -3.59
C VAL A 258 13.87 21.42 -3.31
N PHE A 259 14.24 21.96 -2.15
CA PHE A 259 15.63 22.14 -1.75
C PHE A 259 15.96 21.28 -0.53
N LYS A 260 17.24 20.95 -0.35
CA LYS A 260 17.72 20.33 0.90
C LYS A 260 17.99 21.44 1.93
N ALA A 261 17.35 21.33 3.08
CA ALA A 261 17.55 22.21 4.22
C ALA A 261 17.80 21.39 5.49
N LYS A 262 18.52 21.95 6.47
CA LYS A 262 18.63 21.33 7.80
C LYS A 262 17.56 21.94 8.70
N LEU A 263 16.65 21.11 9.18
CA LEU A 263 15.59 21.53 10.09
C LEU A 263 15.46 20.53 11.25
N ARG A 264 15.13 21.04 12.43
CA ARG A 264 14.78 20.18 13.57
C ARG A 264 13.42 19.54 13.29
N GLN A 265 13.40 18.20 13.22
CA GLN A 265 12.24 17.41 12.84
C GLN A 265 12.07 16.22 13.78
N TRP A 266 10.82 15.88 14.06
CA TRP A 266 10.50 14.60 14.71
C TRP A 266 10.71 13.44 13.73
N ASN A 267 11.33 12.39 14.22
CA ASN A 267 11.55 11.14 13.51
C ASN A 267 11.07 9.97 14.38
N MET A 268 10.60 8.92 13.72
CA MET A 268 10.33 7.63 14.36
C MET A 268 11.36 6.60 13.92
N ARG A 269 11.97 5.89 14.88
CA ARG A 269 13.06 4.93 14.68
C ARG A 269 12.51 3.59 14.16
N ILE A 270 11.85 3.62 13.00
CA ILE A 270 11.35 2.42 12.32
C ILE A 270 12.49 1.46 11.94
N THR A 271 13.71 1.97 11.77
CA THR A 271 14.89 1.18 11.47
C THR A 271 15.22 0.16 12.56
N ALA A 272 14.87 0.43 13.81
CA ALA A 272 15.02 -0.51 14.92
C ALA A 272 14.17 -1.79 14.75
N TYR A 273 13.12 -1.71 13.95
CA TYR A 273 12.22 -2.84 13.66
C TYR A 273 12.47 -3.50 12.29
N ALA A 274 13.53 -3.10 11.58
CA ALA A 274 13.75 -3.49 10.19
C ALA A 274 13.77 -5.02 9.98
N ASP A 275 14.48 -5.77 10.83
CA ASP A 275 14.53 -7.25 10.75
C ASP A 275 13.15 -7.85 11.04
N ARG A 276 12.47 -7.45 12.12
CA ARG A 276 11.13 -7.95 12.47
C ARG A 276 10.08 -7.61 11.40
N LEU A 277 10.19 -6.43 10.75
CA LEU A 277 9.33 -6.06 9.63
C LEU A 277 9.56 -6.95 8.40
N LEU A 278 10.76 -7.49 8.22
CA LEU A 278 11.08 -8.45 7.15
C LEU A 278 10.62 -9.87 7.49
N ASP A 279 10.96 -10.35 8.67
CA ASP A 279 10.76 -11.73 9.08
C ASP A 279 9.26 -12.08 9.16
N ASP A 280 8.45 -11.17 9.70
CA ASP A 280 7.02 -11.39 9.87
C ASP A 280 6.23 -11.34 8.55
N LEU A 281 6.82 -10.83 7.44
CA LEU A 281 6.16 -10.83 6.13
C LEU A 281 5.77 -12.23 5.65
N ASP A 282 6.54 -13.25 5.98
CA ASP A 282 6.31 -14.61 5.48
C ASP A 282 5.04 -15.23 6.07
N ALA A 283 4.64 -14.78 7.26
CA ALA A 283 3.43 -15.24 7.95
C ALA A 283 2.14 -14.55 7.47
N LEU A 284 2.24 -13.50 6.64
CA LEU A 284 1.10 -12.73 6.16
C LEU A 284 0.55 -13.31 4.84
N ASP A 285 -0.78 -13.39 4.73
CA ASP A 285 -1.48 -13.71 3.47
C ASP A 285 -1.62 -12.45 2.59
N TRP A 286 -0.47 -11.95 2.14
CA TRP A 286 -0.36 -10.75 1.31
C TRP A 286 0.13 -11.09 -0.10
N PRO A 287 -0.24 -10.30 -1.11
CA PRO A 287 0.29 -10.47 -2.47
C PRO A 287 1.82 -10.40 -2.48
N GLU A 288 2.47 -11.33 -3.16
CA GLU A 288 3.94 -11.40 -3.21
C GLU A 288 4.59 -10.12 -3.76
N ALA A 289 3.90 -9.42 -4.68
CA ALA A 289 4.37 -8.13 -5.19
C ALA A 289 4.47 -7.07 -4.08
N ILE A 290 3.56 -7.05 -3.12
CA ILE A 290 3.57 -6.13 -1.99
C ILE A 290 4.69 -6.50 -1.00
N LYS A 291 4.81 -7.80 -0.68
CA LYS A 291 5.90 -8.29 0.18
C LYS A 291 7.27 -7.94 -0.43
N LEU A 292 7.43 -8.13 -1.75
CA LEU A 292 8.66 -7.78 -2.46
C LEU A 292 8.95 -6.27 -2.43
N GLN A 293 7.91 -5.42 -2.57
CA GLN A 293 8.07 -3.98 -2.45
C GLN A 293 8.56 -3.59 -1.05
N GLN A 294 8.00 -4.17 0.02
CA GLN A 294 8.47 -3.91 1.39
C GLN A 294 9.89 -4.43 1.61
N ARG A 295 10.20 -5.65 1.18
CA ARG A 295 11.58 -6.20 1.26
C ARG A 295 12.59 -5.29 0.55
N ASN A 296 12.26 -4.83 -0.65
CA ASN A 296 13.13 -3.93 -1.42
C ASN A 296 13.26 -2.54 -0.77
N TRP A 297 12.18 -2.03 -0.17
CA TRP A 297 12.20 -0.74 0.50
C TRP A 297 13.04 -0.78 1.78
N ILE A 298 12.87 -1.81 2.59
CA ILE A 298 13.68 -2.04 3.79
C ILE A 298 15.14 -2.30 3.38
N GLY A 299 15.36 -3.07 2.32
CA GLY A 299 16.65 -3.22 1.66
C GLY A 299 17.75 -3.72 2.59
N ARG A 300 17.50 -4.83 3.29
CA ARG A 300 18.48 -5.49 4.16
C ARG A 300 19.69 -5.95 3.35
N SER A 301 20.86 -5.56 3.78
CA SER A 301 22.14 -5.90 3.14
C SER A 301 23.12 -6.43 4.18
N GLU A 302 23.66 -7.61 3.94
CA GLU A 302 24.74 -8.18 4.74
C GLU A 302 26.09 -7.80 4.14
N GLY A 303 27.00 -7.35 4.98
CA GLY A 303 28.32 -6.93 4.54
C GLY A 303 29.27 -6.74 5.71
N ALA A 304 30.23 -5.83 5.54
CA ALA A 304 31.17 -5.49 6.58
C ALA A 304 31.41 -3.97 6.65
N ARG A 305 31.66 -3.47 7.84
CA ARG A 305 32.30 -2.17 8.05
C ARG A 305 33.79 -2.35 8.03
N VAL A 306 34.47 -1.46 7.34
CA VAL A 306 35.93 -1.49 7.18
C VAL A 306 36.49 -0.10 7.40
N ASP A 307 37.54 0.00 8.19
CA ASP A 307 38.20 1.25 8.51
C ASP A 307 39.43 1.46 7.63
N PHE A 308 39.45 2.57 6.91
CA PHE A 308 40.56 3.01 6.08
C PHE A 308 41.29 4.16 6.78
N PRO A 309 42.50 3.96 7.30
CA PRO A 309 43.25 5.00 8.01
C PRO A 309 43.57 6.21 7.11
N VAL A 310 43.38 7.44 7.68
CA VAL A 310 43.75 8.72 7.08
C VAL A 310 44.27 9.63 8.21
N ASP A 311 45.57 10.02 8.16
CA ASP A 311 46.21 11.01 9.06
C ASP A 311 45.89 10.82 10.57
N GLY A 312 45.90 9.56 11.05
CA GLY A 312 45.65 9.21 12.46
C GLY A 312 44.20 9.01 12.83
N GLU A 313 43.27 9.16 11.89
CA GLU A 313 41.85 8.76 11.99
C GLU A 313 41.50 7.72 10.93
N ALA A 314 40.23 7.43 10.76
CA ALA A 314 39.78 6.48 9.75
C ALA A 314 38.52 6.95 9.02
N ILE A 315 38.41 6.60 7.75
CA ILE A 315 37.16 6.61 6.98
C ILE A 315 36.57 5.21 7.08
N THR A 316 35.45 5.09 7.76
CA THR A 316 34.70 3.82 7.86
C THR A 316 33.77 3.68 6.66
N VAL A 317 33.84 2.56 5.93
CA VAL A 317 32.92 2.24 4.83
C VAL A 317 32.08 1.02 5.19
N PHE A 318 30.86 0.96 4.66
CA PHE A 318 30.08 -0.27 4.58
C PHE A 318 30.16 -0.85 3.17
N THR A 319 30.49 -2.13 3.07
CA THR A 319 30.50 -2.84 1.78
C THR A 319 29.80 -4.18 1.87
N THR A 320 29.00 -4.51 0.86
CA THR A 320 28.41 -5.86 0.69
C THR A 320 29.41 -6.85 0.06
N ARG A 321 30.57 -6.33 -0.36
CA ARG A 321 31.63 -7.11 -1.04
C ARG A 321 33.00 -6.93 -0.35
N PRO A 322 33.13 -7.32 0.94
CA PRO A 322 34.42 -7.24 1.63
C PRO A 322 35.51 -8.11 0.95
N ASP A 323 35.12 -9.15 0.23
CA ASP A 323 36.00 -10.00 -0.58
C ASP A 323 36.79 -9.23 -1.66
N THR A 324 36.32 -8.02 -2.02
CA THR A 324 36.95 -7.21 -3.08
C THR A 324 37.90 -6.13 -2.56
N LEU A 325 38.20 -6.09 -1.27
CA LEU A 325 39.08 -5.08 -0.63
C LEU A 325 40.45 -4.92 -1.30
N PHE A 326 41.03 -6.01 -1.78
CA PHE A 326 42.31 -5.97 -2.51
C PHE A 326 42.21 -5.20 -3.84
N GLY A 327 41.02 -5.01 -4.39
CA GLY A 327 40.77 -4.26 -5.61
C GLY A 327 40.37 -2.82 -5.40
N ALA A 328 40.27 -2.35 -4.14
CA ALA A 328 39.90 -0.98 -3.83
C ALA A 328 41.07 -0.05 -4.23
N SER A 329 40.82 0.82 -5.20
CA SER A 329 41.84 1.71 -5.77
C SER A 329 41.62 3.19 -5.49
N TYR A 330 40.49 3.56 -4.98
CA TYR A 330 40.19 4.91 -4.47
C TYR A 330 38.99 4.89 -3.51
N MET A 331 38.80 6.01 -2.77
CA MET A 331 37.68 6.22 -1.87
C MET A 331 36.80 7.33 -2.39
N VAL A 332 35.49 7.26 -2.13
CA VAL A 332 34.57 8.36 -2.41
C VAL A 332 33.73 8.68 -1.19
N LEU A 333 33.72 9.94 -0.80
CA LEU A 333 32.86 10.48 0.24
C LEU A 333 31.68 11.24 -0.38
N ALA A 334 30.54 11.25 0.32
CA ALA A 334 29.47 12.18 0.02
C ALA A 334 30.00 13.63 0.13
N PRO A 335 29.61 14.55 -0.76
CA PRO A 335 30.12 15.94 -0.71
C PRO A 335 29.91 16.62 0.64
N GLU A 336 28.80 16.30 1.32
CA GLU A 336 28.41 16.80 2.63
C GLU A 336 29.02 16.06 3.83
N HIS A 337 29.85 15.04 3.60
CA HIS A 337 30.45 14.24 4.67
C HIS A 337 31.35 15.08 5.59
N PRO A 338 31.23 14.98 6.94
CA PRO A 338 32.03 15.81 7.87
C PRO A 338 33.53 15.66 7.72
N LEU A 339 34.01 14.47 7.38
CA LEU A 339 35.44 14.20 7.20
C LEU A 339 36.05 14.90 5.98
N VAL A 340 35.27 15.35 5.00
CA VAL A 340 35.75 16.09 3.83
C VAL A 340 36.44 17.35 4.26
N GLU A 341 35.81 18.16 5.14
CA GLU A 341 36.42 19.41 5.62
C GLU A 341 37.67 19.15 6.45
N LYS A 342 37.62 18.09 7.25
CA LYS A 342 38.73 17.71 8.15
C LYS A 342 39.99 17.25 7.41
N PHE A 343 39.83 16.48 6.34
CA PHE A 343 40.93 15.89 5.59
C PHE A 343 41.38 16.73 4.39
N THR A 344 40.70 17.84 4.07
CA THR A 344 41.11 18.72 2.96
C THR A 344 42.30 19.58 3.35
N PRO A 345 43.49 19.38 2.75
CA PRO A 345 44.69 20.15 3.07
C PRO A 345 44.62 21.53 2.41
N ALA A 346 45.57 22.43 2.81
CA ALA A 346 45.65 23.77 2.25
C ALA A 346 46.13 23.81 0.79
N THR A 347 46.93 22.83 0.39
CA THR A 347 47.59 22.76 -0.95
C THR A 347 47.48 21.34 -1.49
N TRP A 348 47.51 21.23 -2.82
CA TRP A 348 47.53 19.93 -3.49
C TRP A 348 48.82 19.17 -3.12
N PRO A 349 48.75 17.84 -2.87
CA PRO A 349 49.92 17.00 -2.74
C PRO A 349 50.74 17.00 -4.03
N GLU A 350 52.07 16.81 -3.88
CA GLU A 350 52.95 16.67 -5.04
C GLU A 350 52.59 15.48 -5.92
N GLY A 351 52.48 15.71 -7.24
CA GLY A 351 52.06 14.69 -8.18
C GLY A 351 50.57 14.53 -8.39
N THR A 352 49.74 15.45 -7.86
CA THR A 352 48.27 15.46 -8.12
C THR A 352 48.00 15.62 -9.62
N HIS A 353 47.17 14.76 -10.20
CA HIS A 353 46.75 14.85 -11.61
C HIS A 353 45.83 16.04 -11.84
N ASP A 354 46.00 16.76 -12.94
CA ASP A 354 45.20 17.94 -13.28
C ASP A 354 43.69 17.60 -13.34
N VAL A 355 43.34 16.42 -13.86
CA VAL A 355 41.92 15.96 -13.96
C VAL A 355 41.26 15.77 -12.58
N TRP A 356 42.01 15.63 -11.51
CA TRP A 356 41.50 15.44 -10.14
C TRP A 356 41.16 16.74 -9.47
N THR A 357 41.71 17.88 -9.91
CA THR A 357 41.58 19.17 -9.25
C THR A 357 40.30 19.93 -9.59
N GLY A 358 39.55 19.45 -10.59
CA GLY A 358 38.38 20.16 -11.11
C GLY A 358 38.73 21.55 -11.70
N GLY A 359 40.02 21.78 -12.00
CA GLY A 359 40.53 23.05 -12.53
C GLY A 359 40.76 24.15 -11.49
N HIS A 360 40.75 23.81 -10.19
CA HIS A 360 40.93 24.78 -9.06
C HIS A 360 42.38 24.77 -8.56
N ALA A 361 42.79 25.91 -8.05
CA ALA A 361 44.18 26.10 -7.56
C ALA A 361 44.43 25.40 -6.21
N THR A 362 43.42 25.24 -5.39
CA THR A 362 43.51 24.60 -4.07
C THR A 362 42.42 23.51 -3.84
N PRO A 363 42.70 22.50 -2.98
CA PRO A 363 41.68 21.51 -2.60
C PRO A 363 40.40 22.15 -2.02
N ALA A 364 40.56 23.18 -1.19
CA ALA A 364 39.43 23.87 -0.55
C ALA A 364 38.50 24.55 -1.55
N GLU A 365 39.05 25.20 -2.59
CA GLU A 365 38.25 25.81 -3.67
C GLU A 365 37.52 24.73 -4.49
N ALA A 366 38.19 23.61 -4.82
CA ALA A 366 37.59 22.51 -5.56
C ALA A 366 36.43 21.85 -4.80
N VAL A 367 36.64 21.57 -3.51
CA VAL A 367 35.66 21.00 -2.62
C VAL A 367 34.44 21.93 -2.48
N ALA A 368 34.66 23.24 -2.26
CA ALA A 368 33.58 24.21 -2.12
C ALA A 368 32.73 24.33 -3.39
N ALA A 369 33.39 24.39 -4.56
CA ALA A 369 32.70 24.47 -5.84
C ALA A 369 31.87 23.21 -6.12
N TYR A 370 32.45 22.02 -5.87
CA TYR A 370 31.76 20.78 -6.09
C TYR A 370 30.57 20.56 -5.12
N ARG A 371 30.72 20.95 -3.84
CA ARG A 371 29.63 20.96 -2.86
C ARG A 371 28.45 21.83 -3.32
N ALA A 372 28.71 23.02 -3.82
CA ALA A 372 27.68 23.91 -4.36
C ALA A 372 26.93 23.26 -5.55
N GLN A 373 27.67 22.64 -6.46
CA GLN A 373 27.10 21.91 -7.58
C GLN A 373 26.24 20.72 -7.12
N ALA A 374 26.72 19.91 -6.19
CA ALA A 374 26.02 18.75 -5.68
C ALA A 374 24.73 19.15 -4.91
N ALA A 375 24.78 20.26 -4.15
CA ALA A 375 23.62 20.77 -3.41
C ALA A 375 22.46 21.24 -4.30
N SER A 376 22.74 21.57 -5.55
CA SER A 376 21.70 21.94 -6.53
C SER A 376 20.94 20.77 -7.14
N LYS A 377 21.37 19.52 -6.86
CA LYS A 377 20.78 18.28 -7.40
C LYS A 377 19.94 17.55 -6.34
N SER A 378 18.82 16.97 -6.73
CA SER A 378 18.06 16.03 -5.89
C SER A 378 18.79 14.69 -5.72
N ASP A 379 18.44 13.92 -4.68
CA ASP A 379 19.01 12.57 -4.47
C ASP A 379 18.75 11.64 -5.66
N VAL A 380 17.61 11.81 -6.34
CA VAL A 380 17.26 11.02 -7.55
C VAL A 380 18.15 11.39 -8.72
N GLU A 381 18.38 12.67 -8.96
CA GLU A 381 19.31 13.15 -10.00
C GLU A 381 20.74 12.72 -9.72
N ARG A 382 21.16 12.73 -8.44
CA ARG A 382 22.49 12.27 -8.01
C ARG A 382 22.68 10.75 -8.23
N GLN A 383 21.60 9.94 -8.12
CA GLN A 383 21.61 8.49 -8.35
C GLN A 383 21.36 8.11 -9.82
N ALA A 384 20.87 9.02 -10.66
CA ALA A 384 20.64 8.73 -12.06
C ALA A 384 21.98 8.39 -12.75
N GLU A 385 21.93 7.39 -13.66
CA GLU A 385 23.08 7.04 -14.50
C GLU A 385 23.44 8.19 -15.45
N ALA A 386 24.21 9.13 -14.95
CA ALA A 386 24.74 10.20 -15.79
C ALA A 386 25.86 9.63 -16.69
N LYS A 387 25.87 10.01 -17.99
CA LYS A 387 26.92 9.65 -18.94
C LYS A 387 28.29 10.18 -18.53
N ASP A 388 28.33 11.36 -17.90
CA ASP A 388 29.57 12.00 -17.49
C ASP A 388 29.74 11.84 -15.98
N LYS A 389 30.79 11.11 -15.57
CA LYS A 389 31.13 10.93 -14.16
C LYS A 389 31.84 12.21 -13.66
N THR A 390 31.33 12.77 -12.56
CA THR A 390 31.89 13.97 -11.94
C THR A 390 32.36 13.68 -10.52
N GLY A 391 33.41 14.36 -10.12
CA GLY A 391 34.00 14.26 -8.79
C GLY A 391 35.22 15.17 -8.66
N VAL A 392 35.72 15.31 -7.44
CA VAL A 392 36.95 16.08 -7.19
C VAL A 392 37.75 15.41 -6.07
N PHE A 393 39.07 15.36 -6.23
CA PHE A 393 39.97 14.86 -5.21
C PHE A 393 40.03 15.87 -4.04
N ILE A 394 39.98 15.38 -2.81
CA ILE A 394 39.99 16.28 -1.64
C ILE A 394 41.40 16.65 -1.17
N GLY A 395 42.46 16.08 -1.79
CA GLY A 395 43.83 16.27 -1.42
C GLY A 395 44.39 15.30 -0.37
N ALA A 396 43.64 14.27 0.01
CA ALA A 396 44.01 13.27 1.00
C ALA A 396 44.05 11.85 0.43
N TYR A 397 44.88 11.01 1.03
CA TYR A 397 44.97 9.60 0.72
C TYR A 397 44.55 8.76 1.93
N ALA A 398 43.81 7.67 1.69
CA ALA A 398 43.50 6.66 2.67
C ALA A 398 44.41 5.43 2.49
N THR A 399 44.76 4.75 3.57
CA THR A 399 45.53 3.52 3.51
C THR A 399 44.55 2.33 3.37
N ASN A 400 44.68 1.56 2.30
CA ASN A 400 43.96 0.30 2.15
C ASN A 400 44.46 -0.71 3.20
N PRO A 401 43.63 -1.19 4.15
CA PRO A 401 44.09 -1.97 5.29
C PRO A 401 44.56 -3.40 4.92
N VAL A 402 44.25 -3.90 3.71
CA VAL A 402 44.67 -5.25 3.30
C VAL A 402 46.03 -5.32 2.61
N ASN A 403 46.48 -4.24 1.96
CA ASN A 403 47.75 -4.23 1.19
C ASN A 403 48.65 -3.02 1.51
N GLY A 404 48.16 -2.05 2.31
CA GLY A 404 48.93 -0.87 2.71
C GLY A 404 49.06 0.21 1.62
N GLU A 405 48.39 0.07 0.49
CA GLU A 405 48.44 1.05 -0.60
C GLU A 405 47.74 2.36 -0.17
N GLN A 406 48.34 3.47 -0.61
CA GLN A 406 47.75 4.80 -0.47
C GLN A 406 46.77 5.06 -1.63
N ILE A 407 45.52 5.11 -1.36
CA ILE A 407 44.47 5.31 -2.35
C ILE A 407 43.85 6.73 -2.20
N PRO A 408 43.63 7.46 -3.31
CA PRO A 408 43.11 8.84 -3.24
C PRO A 408 41.66 8.91 -2.78
N VAL A 409 41.30 9.96 -2.04
CA VAL A 409 39.96 10.21 -1.53
C VAL A 409 39.28 11.29 -2.35
N PHE A 410 38.16 10.97 -2.98
CA PHE A 410 37.36 11.88 -3.78
C PHE A 410 36.05 12.23 -3.07
N ILE A 411 35.40 13.30 -3.49
CA ILE A 411 33.98 13.51 -3.32
C ILE A 411 33.27 13.37 -4.67
N ALA A 412 32.12 12.74 -4.65
CA ALA A 412 31.26 12.62 -5.83
C ALA A 412 29.78 12.61 -5.44
N ASP A 413 28.94 13.14 -6.32
CA ASP A 413 27.52 13.38 -6.03
C ASP A 413 26.69 12.08 -5.99
N TYR A 414 27.15 10.99 -6.58
CA TYR A 414 26.46 9.69 -6.52
C TYR A 414 26.57 8.98 -5.16
N VAL A 415 27.43 9.44 -4.24
CA VAL A 415 27.50 8.95 -2.86
C VAL A 415 26.61 9.82 -1.97
N LEU A 416 25.70 9.19 -1.23
CA LEU A 416 24.74 9.86 -0.37
C LEU A 416 25.05 9.64 1.10
N MET A 417 24.94 10.68 1.94
CA MET A 417 25.11 10.58 3.39
C MET A 417 24.09 9.67 4.08
N GLY A 418 22.92 9.51 3.49
CA GLY A 418 21.85 8.71 4.07
C GLY A 418 21.94 7.20 3.77
N TYR A 419 23.02 6.73 3.12
CA TYR A 419 23.23 5.31 2.88
C TYR A 419 24.59 4.86 3.39
N GLY A 420 24.62 3.80 4.21
CA GLY A 420 25.82 3.32 4.84
C GLY A 420 26.45 4.37 5.77
N THR A 421 27.73 4.64 5.52
CA THR A 421 28.51 5.62 6.26
C THR A 421 28.67 6.96 5.53
N GLY A 422 28.04 7.13 4.35
CA GLY A 422 28.33 8.27 3.47
C GLY A 422 29.69 8.19 2.79
N ALA A 423 30.35 7.05 2.86
CA ALA A 423 31.64 6.75 2.25
C ALA A 423 31.61 5.39 1.55
N ILE A 424 32.29 5.27 0.41
CA ILE A 424 32.47 4.02 -0.30
C ILE A 424 33.94 3.76 -0.62
N MET A 425 34.35 2.51 -0.61
CA MET A 425 35.55 2.06 -1.30
C MET A 425 35.16 1.72 -2.74
N ALA A 426 35.92 2.15 -3.70
CA ALA A 426 35.65 1.92 -5.10
C ALA A 426 36.49 0.74 -5.64
N VAL A 427 35.82 -0.18 -6.31
CA VAL A 427 36.42 -1.39 -6.90
C VAL A 427 36.08 -1.44 -8.39
N PRO A 428 36.86 -0.72 -9.21
CA PRO A 428 36.56 -0.52 -10.64
C PRO A 428 36.47 -1.79 -11.46
N ALA A 429 37.19 -2.84 -11.10
CA ALA A 429 37.17 -4.10 -11.85
C ALA A 429 35.82 -4.81 -11.73
N GLY A 430 35.08 -4.59 -10.62
CA GLY A 430 33.84 -5.29 -10.29
C GLY A 430 32.56 -4.44 -10.35
N ASP A 431 32.64 -3.13 -10.35
CA ASP A 431 31.49 -2.20 -10.40
C ASP A 431 31.59 -1.27 -11.61
N GLN A 432 30.53 -1.17 -12.39
CA GLN A 432 30.52 -0.41 -13.63
C GLN A 432 30.65 1.11 -13.39
N ARG A 433 30.05 1.64 -12.32
CA ARG A 433 30.17 3.08 -12.00
C ARG A 433 31.58 3.43 -11.58
N ASP A 434 32.18 2.57 -10.76
CA ASP A 434 33.57 2.72 -10.32
C ASP A 434 34.55 2.59 -11.49
N PHE A 435 34.26 1.68 -12.44
CA PHE A 435 35.02 1.51 -13.65
C PHE A 435 35.02 2.77 -14.52
N GLU A 436 33.85 3.32 -14.78
CA GLU A 436 33.68 4.55 -15.58
C GLU A 436 34.35 5.75 -14.91
N PHE A 437 34.21 5.87 -13.58
CA PHE A 437 34.87 6.91 -12.81
C PHE A 437 36.40 6.73 -12.86
N ALA A 438 36.92 5.52 -12.64
CA ALA A 438 38.36 5.25 -12.72
C ALA A 438 38.94 5.57 -14.09
N ARG A 439 38.20 5.29 -15.18
CA ARG A 439 38.60 5.69 -16.53
C ARG A 439 38.60 7.20 -16.74
N ALA A 440 37.59 7.90 -16.23
CA ALA A 440 37.47 9.36 -16.35
C ALA A 440 38.60 10.10 -15.59
N PHE A 441 39.00 9.55 -14.44
CA PHE A 441 39.99 10.15 -13.55
C PHE A 441 41.39 9.49 -13.63
N GLU A 442 41.62 8.61 -14.61
CA GLU A 442 42.91 7.93 -14.84
C GLU A 442 43.42 7.15 -13.60
N LEU A 443 42.48 6.49 -12.88
CA LEU A 443 42.76 5.71 -11.68
C LEU A 443 43.08 4.25 -12.00
N PRO A 444 43.83 3.54 -11.15
CA PRO A 444 44.19 2.14 -11.35
C PRO A 444 42.94 1.23 -11.29
N ILE A 445 42.95 0.14 -12.08
CA ILE A 445 41.89 -0.87 -12.04
C ILE A 445 42.58 -2.22 -11.79
N HIS A 446 42.34 -2.81 -10.63
CA HIS A 446 42.97 -4.09 -10.22
C HIS A 446 42.03 -5.26 -10.50
N CYS A 447 42.48 -6.23 -11.32
CA CYS A 447 41.70 -7.43 -11.58
C CYS A 447 41.81 -8.39 -10.38
N ILE A 448 40.73 -8.56 -9.63
CA ILE A 448 40.65 -9.38 -8.41
C ILE A 448 39.71 -10.59 -8.54
N VAL A 449 39.09 -10.75 -9.68
CA VAL A 449 38.19 -11.87 -10.00
C VAL A 449 38.60 -12.44 -11.35
N GLU A 450 38.66 -13.76 -11.47
CA GLU A 450 39.02 -14.44 -12.72
C GLU A 450 37.94 -14.25 -13.78
N PRO A 451 38.22 -13.55 -14.89
CA PRO A 451 37.19 -13.35 -15.91
C PRO A 451 36.83 -14.66 -16.61
N THR A 452 35.51 -14.96 -16.66
CA THR A 452 34.99 -16.18 -17.30
C THR A 452 34.46 -15.95 -18.71
N ASP A 453 34.48 -14.71 -19.19
CA ASP A 453 34.00 -14.28 -20.51
C ASP A 453 35.09 -14.18 -21.59
N GLY A 454 36.30 -14.56 -21.23
CA GLY A 454 37.44 -14.60 -22.16
C GLY A 454 38.19 -13.29 -22.34
N ARG A 455 37.87 -12.21 -21.58
CA ARG A 455 38.56 -10.91 -21.70
C ARG A 455 40.00 -10.85 -21.20
N GLY A 456 40.47 -11.85 -20.46
CA GLY A 456 41.76 -11.84 -19.81
C GLY A 456 41.82 -10.95 -18.56
N THR A 457 42.97 -10.95 -17.88
CA THR A 457 43.22 -10.21 -16.62
C THR A 457 43.85 -8.82 -16.82
N ASP A 458 44.19 -8.44 -18.03
CA ASP A 458 44.74 -7.10 -18.36
C ASP A 458 43.59 -6.08 -18.44
N THR A 459 43.35 -5.37 -17.33
CA THR A 459 42.25 -4.41 -17.20
C THR A 459 42.40 -3.19 -18.12
N SER A 460 43.59 -2.93 -18.68
CA SER A 460 43.82 -1.82 -19.62
C SER A 460 43.00 -1.99 -20.91
N THR A 461 42.69 -3.24 -21.26
CA THR A 461 41.93 -3.62 -22.46
C THR A 461 40.44 -3.72 -22.24
N TRP A 462 39.93 -3.56 -21.01
CA TRP A 462 38.55 -3.74 -20.69
C TRP A 462 37.71 -2.51 -21.11
N GLU A 463 36.53 -2.74 -21.67
CA GLU A 463 35.59 -1.71 -22.03
C GLU A 463 34.53 -1.47 -20.93
N ASN A 464 34.31 -2.44 -20.03
CA ASN A 464 33.39 -2.40 -18.92
C ASN A 464 33.87 -3.29 -17.76
N ALA A 465 33.31 -3.07 -16.58
CA ALA A 465 33.58 -3.89 -15.40
C ALA A 465 33.18 -5.37 -15.58
N PHE A 466 33.77 -6.25 -14.77
CA PHE A 466 33.42 -7.66 -14.69
C PHE A 466 32.87 -8.01 -13.30
N GLY A 467 31.54 -8.02 -13.13
CA GLY A 467 30.87 -8.18 -11.85
C GLY A 467 30.30 -9.58 -11.57
N ALA A 468 30.97 -10.68 -11.99
CA ALA A 468 30.49 -12.03 -11.77
C ALA A 468 30.58 -12.47 -10.29
N TYR A 469 29.48 -13.08 -9.79
CA TYR A 469 29.42 -13.63 -8.42
C TYR A 469 29.80 -15.10 -8.32
N ASP A 470 29.95 -15.81 -9.42
CA ASP A 470 30.29 -17.23 -9.53
C ASP A 470 31.74 -17.49 -9.91
N ALA A 471 32.51 -16.42 -10.11
CA ALA A 471 33.93 -16.51 -10.48
C ALA A 471 34.84 -16.64 -9.25
N LYS A 472 36.06 -17.11 -9.47
CA LYS A 472 37.07 -17.23 -8.42
C LYS A 472 37.81 -15.93 -8.17
N ILE A 473 38.15 -15.69 -6.91
CA ILE A 473 38.98 -14.57 -6.48
C ILE A 473 40.44 -14.84 -6.91
N ILE A 474 41.13 -13.81 -7.39
CA ILE A 474 42.53 -13.80 -7.75
C ILE A 474 43.19 -12.52 -7.28
N ASN A 475 44.51 -12.47 -7.21
CA ASN A 475 45.31 -11.29 -6.83
C ASN A 475 44.85 -10.65 -5.48
N SER A 476 44.39 -11.48 -4.55
CA SER A 476 43.80 -11.05 -3.30
C SER A 476 44.42 -11.77 -2.11
N ALA A 477 45.71 -11.55 -1.93
CA ALA A 477 46.53 -12.14 -0.88
C ALA A 477 47.53 -11.14 -0.30
N ASN A 478 47.87 -11.32 0.99
CA ASN A 478 49.00 -10.67 1.68
C ASN A 478 49.69 -11.72 2.58
N ASP A 479 50.63 -11.29 3.44
CA ASP A 479 51.36 -12.21 4.31
C ASP A 479 50.50 -12.96 5.33
N ASP A 480 49.34 -12.45 5.67
CA ASP A 480 48.43 -12.94 6.72
C ASP A 480 47.22 -13.71 6.19
N ILE A 481 46.74 -13.37 5.01
CA ILE A 481 45.50 -13.94 4.41
C ILE A 481 45.62 -14.09 2.90
N SER A 482 45.04 -15.16 2.37
CA SER A 482 44.81 -15.33 0.92
C SER A 482 43.37 -15.72 0.65
N LEU A 483 42.76 -15.06 -0.33
CA LEU A 483 41.42 -15.33 -0.86
C LEU A 483 41.53 -16.00 -2.25
N ASP A 484 42.77 -16.11 -2.82
CA ASP A 484 42.96 -16.62 -4.16
C ASP A 484 42.44 -18.05 -4.33
N GLY A 485 41.68 -18.25 -5.40
CA GLY A 485 41.03 -19.51 -5.74
C GLY A 485 39.70 -19.79 -5.02
N MET A 486 39.31 -18.94 -4.08
CA MET A 486 38.04 -19.09 -3.36
C MET A 486 36.84 -18.60 -4.20
N GLY A 487 35.67 -19.16 -3.92
CA GLY A 487 34.39 -18.56 -4.34
C GLY A 487 34.04 -17.32 -3.51
N VAL A 488 33.16 -16.48 -4.03
CA VAL A 488 32.80 -15.19 -3.41
C VAL A 488 32.27 -15.36 -1.97
N ALA A 489 31.39 -16.35 -1.72
CA ALA A 489 30.81 -16.56 -0.38
C ALA A 489 31.87 -16.93 0.67
N ASP A 490 32.77 -17.87 0.35
CA ASP A 490 33.86 -18.29 1.24
C ASP A 490 34.88 -17.16 1.47
N ALA A 491 35.17 -16.39 0.42
CA ALA A 491 36.04 -15.23 0.52
C ALA A 491 35.50 -14.13 1.42
N LYS A 492 34.19 -13.83 1.32
CA LYS A 492 33.51 -12.89 2.22
C LYS A 492 33.63 -13.32 3.68
N ALA A 493 33.27 -14.54 4.00
CA ALA A 493 33.36 -15.06 5.36
C ALA A 493 34.79 -14.98 5.91
N ARG A 494 35.78 -15.43 5.11
CA ARG A 494 37.18 -15.46 5.52
C ARG A 494 37.78 -14.06 5.74
N ILE A 495 37.49 -13.09 4.85
CA ILE A 495 38.04 -11.73 4.99
C ILE A 495 37.38 -11.02 6.18
N THR A 496 36.06 -11.22 6.41
CA THR A 496 35.36 -10.64 7.54
C THR A 496 35.95 -11.15 8.87
N GLU A 497 36.14 -12.47 9.03
CA GLU A 497 36.79 -13.03 10.21
C GLU A 497 38.21 -12.50 10.42
N TRP A 498 38.94 -12.30 9.33
CA TRP A 498 40.31 -11.75 9.41
C TRP A 498 40.29 -10.27 9.85
N MET A 499 39.38 -9.46 9.32
CA MET A 499 39.23 -8.05 9.70
C MET A 499 38.85 -7.88 11.18
N GLU A 500 37.94 -8.72 11.69
CA GLU A 500 37.56 -8.74 13.09
C GLU A 500 38.74 -9.07 14.00
N ARG A 501 39.52 -10.10 13.68
CA ARG A 501 40.74 -10.44 14.42
C ARG A 501 41.77 -9.33 14.42
N LYS A 502 41.88 -8.55 13.34
CA LYS A 502 42.81 -7.41 13.23
C LYS A 502 42.29 -6.14 13.84
N GLY A 503 41.00 -6.07 14.19
CA GLY A 503 40.33 -4.86 14.71
C GLY A 503 40.23 -3.72 13.70
N ILE A 504 40.16 -4.05 12.39
CA ILE A 504 40.09 -3.07 11.29
C ILE A 504 38.70 -3.10 10.60
N GLY A 505 37.78 -3.90 11.09
CA GLY A 505 36.43 -3.99 10.57
C GLY A 505 35.68 -5.16 11.22
N HIS A 506 34.39 -5.22 10.94
CA HIS A 506 33.51 -6.29 11.43
C HIS A 506 32.32 -6.54 10.51
N GLY A 507 31.81 -7.76 10.53
CA GLY A 507 30.55 -8.09 9.85
C GLY A 507 29.38 -7.27 10.38
N THR A 508 28.53 -6.79 9.51
CA THR A 508 27.36 -6.00 9.90
C THR A 508 26.22 -6.12 8.90
N VAL A 509 25.02 -5.87 9.39
CA VAL A 509 23.83 -5.72 8.56
C VAL A 509 23.54 -4.23 8.42
N ASN A 510 23.17 -3.81 7.23
CA ASN A 510 22.76 -2.45 6.95
C ASN A 510 21.40 -2.46 6.22
N PHE A 511 20.64 -1.40 6.38
CA PHE A 511 19.31 -1.25 5.78
C PHE A 511 19.28 -0.01 4.89
N ARG A 512 18.52 -0.07 3.80
CA ARG A 512 18.19 1.10 3.00
C ARG A 512 17.13 1.95 3.69
N LEU A 513 16.25 1.31 4.47
CA LEU A 513 15.22 1.95 5.28
C LEU A 513 15.84 3.07 6.13
N ARG A 514 15.19 4.20 6.17
CA ARG A 514 15.54 5.34 7.04
C ARG A 514 14.44 5.54 8.05
N ASP A 515 14.78 6.21 9.17
CA ASP A 515 13.79 6.61 10.15
C ASP A 515 12.73 7.49 9.53
N TRP A 516 11.49 7.29 9.97
CA TRP A 516 10.33 7.97 9.40
C TRP A 516 10.28 9.43 9.85
N LEU A 517 10.39 10.35 8.89
CA LEU A 517 10.23 11.78 9.11
C LEU A 517 8.77 12.09 9.48
N PHE A 518 8.54 12.42 10.75
CA PHE A 518 7.21 12.36 11.36
C PHE A 518 6.58 13.73 11.62
N SER A 519 7.20 14.85 11.33
CA SER A 519 6.63 16.19 11.53
C SER A 519 6.33 16.93 10.24
N ARG A 520 5.28 17.79 10.29
CA ARG A 520 4.86 18.65 9.18
C ARG A 520 4.64 20.06 9.67
N GLN A 521 5.04 21.03 8.85
CA GLN A 521 4.88 22.45 9.09
C GLN A 521 3.53 22.92 8.58
N ARG A 522 2.46 22.38 9.16
CA ARG A 522 1.07 22.59 8.73
C ARG A 522 0.16 22.88 9.92
N TYR A 523 -1.02 23.44 9.64
CA TYR A 523 -2.08 23.62 10.62
C TYR A 523 -2.97 22.38 10.72
N TRP A 524 -3.40 21.81 9.59
CA TRP A 524 -4.41 20.74 9.55
C TRP A 524 -3.79 19.36 9.69
N GLY A 525 -3.50 18.99 10.92
CA GLY A 525 -2.92 17.71 11.34
C GLY A 525 -3.00 17.57 12.86
N GLU A 526 -2.76 16.37 13.37
CA GLU A 526 -2.74 16.11 14.82
C GLU A 526 -1.58 16.88 15.48
N PRO A 527 -1.85 17.73 16.50
CA PRO A 527 -0.79 18.41 17.22
C PRO A 527 0.01 17.43 18.09
N PHE A 528 1.31 17.68 18.20
CA PHE A 528 2.17 16.89 19.08
C PHE A 528 1.90 17.19 20.55
N PRO A 529 1.70 16.16 21.40
CA PRO A 529 1.53 16.34 22.84
C PRO A 529 2.88 16.56 23.57
N ILE A 530 3.68 17.50 23.06
CA ILE A 530 5.01 17.81 23.54
C ILE A 530 5.13 19.30 23.86
N VAL A 531 5.82 19.59 24.94
CA VAL A 531 6.22 20.95 25.33
C VAL A 531 7.72 21.01 25.59
N TYR A 532 8.32 22.18 25.39
CA TYR A 532 9.74 22.45 25.61
C TYR A 532 9.89 23.39 26.80
N ASP A 533 10.83 23.09 27.69
CA ASP A 533 11.23 24.01 28.78
C ASP A 533 12.20 25.11 28.28
N GLU A 534 12.68 25.90 29.22
CA GLU A 534 13.62 27.03 28.95
C GLU A 534 14.97 26.53 28.37
N ASP A 535 15.37 25.32 28.70
CA ASP A 535 16.59 24.66 28.21
C ASP A 535 16.40 23.96 26.86
N GLY A 536 15.16 23.97 26.33
CA GLY A 536 14.78 23.30 25.07
C GLY A 536 14.60 21.79 25.18
N ILE A 537 14.48 21.24 26.39
CA ILE A 537 14.22 19.83 26.64
C ILE A 537 12.75 19.53 26.31
N ALA A 538 12.53 18.48 25.52
CA ALA A 538 11.18 18.01 25.19
C ALA A 538 10.56 17.22 26.36
N HIS A 539 9.38 17.63 26.79
CA HIS A 539 8.59 16.97 27.83
C HIS A 539 7.25 16.49 27.25
N PRO A 540 6.83 15.23 27.53
CA PRO A 540 5.52 14.75 27.17
C PRO A 540 4.45 15.39 28.03
N LEU A 541 3.29 15.71 27.43
CA LEU A 541 2.12 16.10 28.22
C LEU A 541 1.61 14.87 29.02
N PRO A 542 1.10 15.09 30.24
CA PRO A 542 0.36 14.05 30.97
C PRO A 542 -0.86 13.56 30.15
N GLU A 543 -1.16 12.29 30.23
CA GLU A 543 -2.33 11.70 29.51
C GLU A 543 -3.65 12.38 29.87
N SER A 544 -3.77 12.94 31.09
CA SER A 544 -4.94 13.70 31.54
C SER A 544 -5.15 15.03 30.81
N MET A 545 -4.15 15.49 30.06
CA MET A 545 -4.22 16.71 29.24
C MET A 545 -4.56 16.41 27.77
N LEU A 546 -4.80 15.15 27.42
CA LEU A 546 -5.20 14.76 26.08
C LEU A 546 -6.75 14.75 25.95
N PRO A 547 -7.33 15.15 24.80
CA PRO A 547 -6.60 15.58 23.60
C PRO A 547 -6.05 17.00 23.71
N LEU A 548 -4.85 17.24 23.15
CA LEU A 548 -4.39 18.58 22.84
C LEU A 548 -5.05 19.00 21.52
N GLU A 549 -5.98 19.95 21.59
CA GLU A 549 -6.73 20.41 20.42
C GLU A 549 -6.00 21.51 19.66
N LEU A 550 -6.29 21.62 18.35
CA LEU A 550 -5.84 22.72 17.52
C LEU A 550 -6.52 24.02 17.95
N PRO A 551 -5.78 25.13 18.10
CA PRO A 551 -6.38 26.43 18.39
C PRO A 551 -7.10 26.98 17.17
N GLU A 552 -8.09 27.86 17.39
CA GLU A 552 -8.59 28.74 16.34
C GLU A 552 -7.47 29.71 15.94
N VAL A 553 -7.23 29.86 14.64
CA VAL A 553 -6.24 30.82 14.10
C VAL A 553 -6.90 31.66 13.01
N GLU A 554 -6.48 32.93 12.90
CA GLU A 554 -7.01 33.82 11.86
C GLU A 554 -6.48 33.46 10.47
N ASP A 555 -5.25 32.96 10.40
CA ASP A 555 -4.59 32.50 9.17
C ASP A 555 -3.91 31.16 9.40
N TYR A 556 -4.46 30.11 8.83
CA TYR A 556 -3.94 28.72 8.86
C TYR A 556 -3.04 28.39 7.66
N SER A 557 -2.84 29.34 6.75
CA SER A 557 -2.00 29.12 5.58
C SER A 557 -0.54 28.96 6.01
N PRO A 558 0.19 27.97 5.54
CA PRO A 558 1.65 27.98 5.64
C PRO A 558 2.18 29.23 4.95
N ARG A 559 3.17 29.88 5.54
CA ARG A 559 3.81 31.01 4.89
C ARG A 559 4.59 30.48 3.68
N THR A 560 4.14 30.86 2.51
CA THR A 560 4.84 30.59 1.26
C THR A 560 5.87 31.67 0.99
N PHE A 561 6.93 31.28 0.34
CA PHE A 561 8.04 32.14 -0.04
C PHE A 561 8.20 32.13 -1.56
N ASP A 562 9.12 32.92 -2.07
CA ASP A 562 9.53 32.78 -3.47
C ASP A 562 9.91 31.29 -3.71
N PRO A 563 9.27 30.60 -4.64
CA PRO A 563 9.52 29.18 -4.87
C PRO A 563 10.99 28.84 -5.17
N ASP A 564 11.74 29.79 -5.70
CA ASP A 564 13.15 29.61 -6.08
C ASP A 564 14.14 30.06 -4.98
N ASP A 565 13.67 30.57 -3.82
CA ASP A 565 14.53 30.99 -2.72
C ASP A 565 14.80 29.84 -1.73
N ALA A 566 15.91 29.17 -1.92
CA ALA A 566 16.39 28.07 -1.07
C ALA A 566 16.78 28.48 0.36
N ASN A 567 16.97 29.79 0.65
CA ASN A 567 17.46 30.28 1.95
C ASN A 567 16.33 30.59 2.94
N THR A 568 15.10 30.29 2.60
CA THR A 568 13.95 30.45 3.49
C THR A 568 13.82 29.27 4.45
N SER A 569 13.13 29.50 5.57
CA SER A 569 12.82 28.46 6.57
C SER A 569 11.32 28.41 6.88
N PRO A 570 10.77 27.26 7.28
CA PRO A 570 9.36 27.15 7.59
C PRO A 570 8.96 28.01 8.78
N GLU A 571 7.81 28.68 8.63
CA GLU A 571 7.06 29.30 9.71
C GLU A 571 5.72 28.58 9.80
N THR A 572 5.53 27.81 10.86
CA THR A 572 4.30 27.03 11.03
C THR A 572 3.12 27.93 11.38
N PRO A 573 1.90 27.67 10.89
CA PRO A 573 0.73 28.46 11.28
C PRO A 573 0.49 28.49 12.78
N LEU A 574 0.75 27.37 13.48
CA LEU A 574 0.58 27.27 14.93
C LEU A 574 1.54 28.19 15.69
N SER A 575 2.77 28.43 15.18
CA SER A 575 3.77 29.28 15.85
C SER A 575 3.35 30.75 15.97
N ARG A 576 2.34 31.19 15.20
CA ARG A 576 1.79 32.54 15.20
C ARG A 576 0.78 32.79 16.33
N ASN A 577 0.26 31.72 16.97
CA ASN A 577 -0.65 31.83 18.08
C ASN A 577 0.14 31.76 19.41
N GLU A 578 0.69 32.91 19.83
CA GLU A 578 1.54 32.96 21.03
C GLU A 578 0.80 32.49 22.29
N ASP A 579 -0.50 32.76 22.44
CA ASP A 579 -1.30 32.33 23.58
C ASP A 579 -1.46 30.82 23.66
N TRP A 580 -1.44 30.14 22.52
CA TRP A 580 -1.47 28.67 22.46
C TRP A 580 -0.08 28.07 22.63
N VAL A 581 0.95 28.73 22.10
CA VAL A 581 2.35 28.26 22.13
C VAL A 581 2.96 28.41 23.51
N ASP A 582 2.90 29.61 24.12
CA ASP A 582 3.54 29.91 25.39
C ASP A 582 2.57 29.65 26.55
N VAL A 583 2.82 28.58 27.30
CA VAL A 583 1.90 28.09 28.32
C VAL A 583 2.58 27.91 29.68
N THR A 584 1.77 28.00 30.74
CA THR A 584 2.21 27.61 32.08
C THR A 584 1.45 26.37 32.51
N LEU A 585 2.17 25.25 32.65
CA LEU A 585 1.60 23.93 32.92
C LEU A 585 2.27 23.29 34.13
N ASP A 586 1.50 22.49 34.87
CA ASP A 586 2.02 21.52 35.82
C ASP A 586 1.98 20.13 35.17
N LEU A 587 3.13 19.59 34.83
CA LEU A 587 3.25 18.29 34.19
C LEU A 587 3.11 17.10 35.13
N GLY A 588 2.84 17.36 36.45
CA GLY A 588 2.67 16.31 37.43
C GLY A 588 3.99 15.65 37.88
N ASP A 589 5.13 16.24 37.54
CA ASP A 589 6.47 15.76 37.86
C ASP A 589 6.99 16.20 39.25
N GLY A 590 6.13 16.82 40.06
CA GLY A 590 6.43 17.35 41.41
C GLY A 590 7.13 18.72 41.39
N ARG A 591 7.40 19.32 40.24
CA ARG A 591 8.06 20.62 40.11
C ARG A 591 7.07 21.78 40.12
N GLY A 592 5.76 21.49 40.08
CA GLY A 592 4.67 22.47 39.99
C GLY A 592 4.60 23.21 38.64
N PRO A 593 3.70 24.24 38.56
CA PRO A 593 3.50 24.97 37.29
C PRO A 593 4.77 25.67 36.84
N ARG A 594 5.15 25.50 35.56
CA ARG A 594 6.31 26.12 34.91
C ARG A 594 5.91 26.62 33.50
N LYS A 595 6.74 27.52 32.96
CA LYS A 595 6.59 27.99 31.57
C LYS A 595 7.14 26.95 30.62
N TYR A 596 6.38 26.72 29.56
CA TYR A 596 6.76 25.85 28.47
C TYR A 596 6.33 26.44 27.14
N ARG A 597 6.95 25.96 26.06
CA ARG A 597 6.52 26.24 24.69
C ARG A 597 6.00 24.95 24.07
N ARG A 598 4.82 24.97 23.48
CA ARG A 598 4.29 23.81 22.75
C ARG A 598 5.03 23.59 21.44
N GLU A 599 5.11 22.32 21.02
CA GLU A 599 5.52 21.98 19.66
C GLU A 599 4.53 22.59 18.66
N THR A 600 5.06 23.19 17.58
CA THR A 600 4.25 23.93 16.60
C THR A 600 4.13 23.20 15.25
N ASN A 601 4.81 22.08 15.09
CA ASN A 601 4.57 21.17 13.98
C ASN A 601 3.35 20.29 14.26
N THR A 602 2.79 19.68 13.21
CA THR A 602 1.75 18.65 13.32
C THR A 602 2.28 17.30 12.85
N MET A 603 1.64 16.23 13.27
CA MET A 603 1.92 14.89 12.78
C MET A 603 1.48 14.74 11.32
N PRO A 604 2.08 13.81 10.54
CA PRO A 604 1.57 13.51 9.20
C PRO A 604 0.17 12.86 9.29
N ASN A 605 -0.66 12.99 8.27
CA ASN A 605 -1.96 12.32 8.21
C ASN A 605 -1.87 10.80 8.37
N TRP A 606 -0.73 10.20 8.00
CA TRP A 606 -0.47 8.77 8.23
C TRP A 606 -0.50 8.36 9.70
N ALA A 607 -0.27 9.28 10.64
CA ALA A 607 -0.35 8.99 12.07
C ALA A 607 -1.74 8.49 12.47
N GLY A 608 -2.79 9.20 12.05
CA GLY A 608 -4.17 8.79 12.31
C GLY A 608 -4.57 7.51 11.61
N SER A 609 -3.94 7.13 10.51
CA SER A 609 -4.28 5.91 9.77
C SER A 609 -3.49 4.67 10.19
N CYS A 610 -2.50 4.78 11.10
CA CYS A 610 -1.67 3.65 11.51
C CYS A 610 -2.31 2.71 12.55
N TRP A 611 -3.48 3.01 13.08
CA TRP A 611 -4.08 2.30 14.21
C TRP A 611 -5.61 2.27 14.19
N TYR A 612 -6.25 2.75 13.12
CA TYR A 612 -7.71 2.97 13.06
C TYR A 612 -8.52 1.66 13.11
N GLU A 613 -7.93 0.53 12.73
CA GLU A 613 -8.51 -0.79 12.91
C GLU A 613 -8.84 -1.08 14.39
N LEU A 614 -7.98 -0.63 15.30
CA LEU A 614 -8.20 -0.80 16.74
C LEU A 614 -9.38 0.05 17.24
N ARG A 615 -9.52 1.28 16.72
CA ARG A 615 -10.62 2.16 17.12
C ARG A 615 -11.99 1.65 16.69
N TYR A 616 -12.07 0.98 15.54
CA TYR A 616 -13.32 0.33 15.13
C TYR A 616 -13.84 -0.71 16.12
N LEU A 617 -12.96 -1.32 16.90
CA LEU A 617 -13.33 -2.37 17.85
C LEU A 617 -14.09 -1.80 19.06
N ASP A 618 -13.67 -0.62 19.55
CA ASP A 618 -14.16 -0.01 20.79
C ASP A 618 -14.22 1.53 20.66
N PRO A 619 -15.04 2.07 19.72
CA PRO A 619 -14.95 3.46 19.28
C PRO A 619 -15.27 4.50 20.36
N HIS A 620 -16.09 4.14 21.36
CA HIS A 620 -16.57 5.04 22.39
C HIS A 620 -15.78 4.96 23.70
N ASN A 621 -14.76 4.12 23.78
CA ASN A 621 -13.96 3.99 24.98
C ASN A 621 -13.09 5.24 25.20
N SER A 622 -13.38 5.99 26.24
CA SER A 622 -12.66 7.20 26.61
C SER A 622 -11.48 6.96 27.55
N GLU A 623 -11.38 5.77 28.15
CA GLU A 623 -10.39 5.42 29.15
C GLU A 623 -9.21 4.61 28.58
N LYS A 624 -9.46 3.84 27.53
CA LYS A 624 -8.47 2.98 26.87
C LYS A 624 -8.54 3.14 25.35
N LEU A 625 -7.41 2.94 24.69
CA LEU A 625 -7.33 2.83 23.23
C LEU A 625 -8.36 1.82 22.69
N VAL A 626 -8.36 0.64 23.30
CA VAL A 626 -9.29 -0.46 23.08
C VAL A 626 -9.29 -1.35 24.33
N ASP A 627 -10.43 -1.95 24.67
CA ASP A 627 -10.46 -2.94 25.75
C ASP A 627 -9.71 -4.21 25.29
N PRO A 628 -8.76 -4.75 26.08
CA PRO A 628 -7.94 -5.90 25.71
C PRO A 628 -8.74 -7.16 25.34
N GLU A 629 -9.88 -7.41 25.97
CA GLU A 629 -10.71 -8.57 25.65
C GLU A 629 -11.45 -8.40 24.31
N ILE A 630 -11.86 -7.17 24.00
CA ILE A 630 -12.47 -6.84 22.71
C ILE A 630 -11.42 -6.96 21.58
N GLU A 631 -10.20 -6.44 21.81
CA GLU A 631 -9.09 -6.58 20.86
C GLU A 631 -8.74 -8.04 20.64
N GLN A 632 -8.55 -8.81 21.74
CA GLN A 632 -8.26 -10.24 21.66
C GLN A 632 -9.35 -11.02 20.91
N TYR A 633 -10.62 -10.67 21.07
CA TYR A 633 -11.73 -11.29 20.35
C TYR A 633 -11.66 -11.04 18.86
N TRP A 634 -11.46 -9.78 18.41
CA TRP A 634 -11.49 -9.43 16.99
C TRP A 634 -10.16 -9.64 16.27
N MET A 635 -9.03 -9.36 16.91
CA MET A 635 -7.71 -9.31 16.27
C MET A 635 -6.70 -10.29 16.86
N GLY A 636 -6.98 -10.91 18.01
CA GLY A 636 -6.03 -11.79 18.68
C GLY A 636 -5.58 -12.98 17.83
N PRO A 637 -4.39 -13.51 18.11
CA PRO A 637 -3.84 -14.71 17.46
C PRO A 637 -4.77 -15.92 17.57
N ARG A 638 -4.84 -16.73 16.51
CA ARG A 638 -5.62 -17.96 16.45
C ARG A 638 -5.05 -18.93 15.41
N GLU A 639 -5.64 -20.13 15.33
CA GLU A 639 -5.26 -21.11 14.32
C GLU A 639 -5.33 -20.51 12.89
N GLY A 640 -4.26 -20.64 12.12
CA GLY A 640 -4.10 -20.06 10.79
C GLY A 640 -3.74 -18.57 10.76
N GLN A 641 -3.72 -17.90 11.93
CA GLN A 641 -3.34 -16.47 12.04
C GLN A 641 -2.47 -16.26 13.29
N PRO A 642 -1.23 -16.72 13.31
CA PRO A 642 -0.38 -16.69 14.51
C PRO A 642 -0.03 -15.28 14.99
N HIS A 643 -0.04 -14.29 14.12
CA HIS A 643 0.25 -12.90 14.46
C HIS A 643 -1.01 -12.05 14.73
N GLY A 644 -2.20 -12.65 14.61
CA GLY A 644 -3.46 -11.93 14.74
C GLY A 644 -3.72 -10.98 13.57
N GLY A 645 -4.47 -9.90 13.85
CA GLY A 645 -4.80 -8.85 12.87
C GLY A 645 -6.18 -8.98 12.22
N VAL A 646 -6.50 -8.00 11.38
CA VAL A 646 -7.73 -7.95 10.57
C VAL A 646 -7.78 -9.13 9.61
N ASP A 647 -8.93 -9.80 9.51
CA ASP A 647 -9.10 -11.02 8.70
C ASP A 647 -9.00 -10.79 7.19
N LEU A 648 -9.49 -9.64 6.73
CA LEU A 648 -9.39 -9.21 5.33
C LEU A 648 -9.32 -7.69 5.27
N TYR A 649 -8.26 -7.19 4.66
CA TYR A 649 -8.04 -5.78 4.40
C TYR A 649 -7.94 -5.54 2.88
N VAL A 650 -8.79 -4.67 2.35
CA VAL A 650 -8.84 -4.38 0.91
C VAL A 650 -8.42 -2.95 0.66
N GLY A 651 -7.49 -2.74 -0.28
CA GLY A 651 -7.01 -1.41 -0.58
C GLY A 651 -5.95 -1.36 -1.69
N GLY A 652 -5.57 -0.14 -2.06
CA GLY A 652 -4.65 0.12 -3.17
C GLY A 652 -3.21 -0.35 -2.92
N ALA A 653 -2.57 -0.85 -3.96
CA ALA A 653 -1.17 -1.33 -3.89
C ALA A 653 -0.16 -0.19 -3.67
N GLU A 654 -0.54 1.07 -3.92
CA GLU A 654 0.27 2.27 -3.69
C GLU A 654 0.65 2.48 -2.21
N HIS A 655 -0.09 1.87 -1.29
CA HIS A 655 0.17 1.96 0.15
C HIS A 655 1.21 0.97 0.67
N ALA A 656 1.81 0.15 -0.20
CA ALA A 656 2.73 -0.94 0.18
C ALA A 656 3.88 -0.50 1.11
N VAL A 657 4.54 0.61 0.78
CA VAL A 657 5.71 1.13 1.50
C VAL A 657 5.44 2.41 2.29
N LEU A 658 4.17 2.83 2.36
CA LEU A 658 3.67 3.97 3.13
C LEU A 658 2.83 3.47 4.31
N HIS A 659 1.49 3.65 4.24
CA HIS A 659 0.55 3.27 5.29
C HIS A 659 0.77 1.85 5.83
N LEU A 660 0.89 0.84 4.97
CA LEU A 660 1.04 -0.56 5.42
C LEU A 660 2.32 -0.79 6.21
N LEU A 661 3.42 -0.16 5.84
CA LEU A 661 4.69 -0.28 6.55
C LEU A 661 4.63 0.42 7.91
N TYR A 662 4.07 1.63 7.96
CA TYR A 662 3.95 2.42 9.19
C TYR A 662 2.96 1.80 10.18
N ALA A 663 1.81 1.29 9.72
CA ALA A 663 0.85 0.58 10.56
C ALA A 663 1.47 -0.67 11.20
N ARG A 664 2.25 -1.45 10.44
CA ARG A 664 2.99 -2.61 10.97
C ARG A 664 4.00 -2.21 12.05
N PHE A 665 4.71 -1.12 11.85
CA PHE A 665 5.65 -0.59 12.84
C PHE A 665 4.92 -0.20 14.14
N TRP A 666 3.85 0.59 14.06
CA TRP A 666 3.08 1.00 15.23
C TRP A 666 2.47 -0.17 15.98
N SER A 667 1.90 -1.14 15.24
CA SER A 667 1.35 -2.37 15.83
C SER A 667 2.40 -3.15 16.63
N LYS A 668 3.61 -3.29 16.09
CA LYS A 668 4.72 -3.98 16.79
C LYS A 668 5.14 -3.26 18.08
N VAL A 669 5.21 -1.93 18.05
CA VAL A 669 5.52 -1.16 19.26
C VAL A 669 4.42 -1.33 20.31
N LEU A 670 3.15 -1.23 19.93
CA LEU A 670 2.01 -1.44 20.84
C LEU A 670 1.97 -2.86 21.39
N PHE A 671 2.30 -3.86 20.57
CA PHE A 671 2.42 -5.25 21.02
C PHE A 671 3.54 -5.43 22.03
N ASP A 672 4.73 -4.91 21.77
CA ASP A 672 5.89 -5.01 22.66
C ASP A 672 5.62 -4.36 24.03
N LEU A 673 4.87 -3.26 24.05
CA LEU A 673 4.46 -2.56 25.27
C LEU A 673 3.24 -3.20 25.96
N GLY A 674 2.63 -4.24 25.36
CA GLY A 674 1.52 -4.99 25.94
C GLY A 674 0.15 -4.34 25.82
N HIS A 675 -0.01 -3.41 24.89
CA HIS A 675 -1.30 -2.71 24.66
C HIS A 675 -2.24 -3.48 23.75
N VAL A 676 -1.71 -4.34 22.86
CA VAL A 676 -2.47 -5.20 21.94
C VAL A 676 -1.91 -6.61 21.95
N SER A 677 -2.72 -7.58 21.54
CA SER A 677 -2.35 -9.00 21.44
C SER A 677 -1.89 -9.40 20.02
N SER A 678 -2.19 -8.58 19.01
CA SER A 678 -1.80 -8.81 17.61
C SER A 678 -0.44 -8.16 17.30
N VAL A 679 0.47 -8.94 16.72
CA VAL A 679 1.79 -8.45 16.27
C VAL A 679 1.69 -7.69 14.96
N GLU A 680 0.76 -8.10 14.10
CA GLU A 680 0.50 -7.53 12.79
C GLU A 680 -0.92 -6.95 12.72
N PRO A 681 -1.13 -5.77 12.13
CA PRO A 681 -2.45 -5.15 12.07
C PRO A 681 -3.37 -5.85 11.06
N PHE A 682 -2.83 -6.42 9.98
CA PHE A 682 -3.59 -6.98 8.87
C PHE A 682 -3.06 -8.36 8.48
N HIS A 683 -3.86 -9.41 8.72
CA HIS A 683 -3.47 -10.78 8.36
C HIS A 683 -3.50 -11.02 6.85
N LYS A 684 -4.64 -10.70 6.21
CA LYS A 684 -4.83 -10.86 4.77
C LYS A 684 -5.03 -9.52 4.09
N LEU A 685 -4.24 -9.28 3.06
CA LEU A 685 -4.36 -8.11 2.18
C LEU A 685 -4.85 -8.54 0.80
N PHE A 686 -5.81 -7.81 0.26
CA PHE A 686 -6.24 -7.93 -1.12
C PHE A 686 -6.13 -6.57 -1.82
N ASN A 687 -5.41 -6.50 -2.94
CA ASN A 687 -5.34 -5.28 -3.71
C ASN A 687 -6.30 -5.34 -4.89
N GLN A 688 -7.31 -4.47 -4.88
CA GLN A 688 -8.21 -4.31 -6.02
C GLN A 688 -7.50 -3.57 -7.15
N GLY A 689 -7.91 -3.89 -8.38
CA GLY A 689 -7.53 -3.12 -9.56
C GLY A 689 -8.17 -1.72 -9.56
N MET A 690 -7.74 -0.85 -10.45
CA MET A 690 -8.30 0.48 -10.62
C MET A 690 -9.35 0.50 -11.74
N ILE A 691 -10.46 1.20 -11.53
CA ILE A 691 -11.34 1.61 -12.61
C ILE A 691 -10.69 2.83 -13.29
N GLN A 692 -10.35 2.66 -14.55
CA GLN A 692 -9.69 3.67 -15.38
C GLN A 692 -10.71 4.37 -16.28
N ALA A 693 -10.36 5.56 -16.76
CA ALA A 693 -11.15 6.28 -17.76
C ALA A 693 -10.26 6.89 -18.82
N TYR A 694 -10.84 7.14 -19.99
CA TYR A 694 -10.11 7.83 -21.03
C TYR A 694 -9.99 9.32 -20.70
N VAL A 695 -8.77 9.83 -20.79
CA VAL A 695 -8.45 11.25 -20.71
C VAL A 695 -8.30 11.78 -22.15
N TYR A 696 -8.99 12.85 -22.45
CA TYR A 696 -8.88 13.52 -23.73
C TYR A 696 -8.15 14.85 -23.54
N ARG A 697 -7.18 15.12 -24.40
CA ARG A 697 -6.36 16.34 -24.32
C ARG A 697 -6.39 17.10 -25.63
N ASP A 698 -6.50 18.42 -25.54
CA ASP A 698 -6.39 19.33 -26.71
C ASP A 698 -4.93 19.40 -27.21
N SER A 699 -4.70 20.20 -28.25
CA SER A 699 -3.37 20.39 -28.87
C SER A 699 -2.33 21.01 -27.92
N ARG A 700 -2.75 21.63 -26.81
CA ARG A 700 -1.90 22.21 -25.76
C ARG A 700 -1.64 21.22 -24.61
N GLY A 701 -2.19 19.99 -24.68
CA GLY A 701 -2.08 19.01 -23.63
C GLY A 701 -3.06 19.19 -22.45
N ILE A 702 -4.00 20.14 -22.55
CA ILE A 702 -4.99 20.41 -21.49
C ILE A 702 -6.12 19.40 -21.59
N ALA A 703 -6.53 18.84 -20.43
CA ALA A 703 -7.64 17.91 -20.37
C ALA A 703 -8.99 18.59 -20.69
N VAL A 704 -9.77 17.98 -21.58
CA VAL A 704 -11.11 18.41 -21.96
C VAL A 704 -12.19 17.48 -21.40
N PRO A 705 -13.44 17.91 -21.21
CA PRO A 705 -14.52 17.08 -20.66
C PRO A 705 -14.76 15.84 -21.53
N ALA A 706 -14.59 14.65 -20.98
CA ALA A 706 -14.75 13.39 -21.70
C ALA A 706 -16.18 13.20 -22.23
N ALA A 707 -17.18 13.70 -21.53
CA ALA A 707 -18.60 13.62 -21.90
C ALA A 707 -18.96 14.46 -23.16
N GLU A 708 -18.13 15.45 -23.49
CA GLU A 708 -18.35 16.36 -24.65
C GLU A 708 -17.51 15.97 -25.88
N VAL A 709 -16.76 14.87 -25.79
CA VAL A 709 -15.92 14.39 -26.88
C VAL A 709 -16.72 13.51 -27.85
N GLU A 710 -16.67 13.84 -29.12
CA GLU A 710 -17.31 13.09 -30.18
C GLU A 710 -16.29 12.16 -30.86
N GLU A 711 -16.68 10.92 -31.12
CA GLU A 711 -15.92 10.00 -31.96
C GLU A 711 -16.44 10.04 -33.40
N ARG A 712 -15.56 10.32 -34.37
CA ARG A 712 -15.87 10.32 -35.79
C ARG A 712 -14.74 9.62 -36.53
N ASP A 713 -15.07 8.61 -37.32
CA ASP A 713 -14.12 7.85 -38.15
C ASP A 713 -12.87 7.38 -37.41
N GLY A 714 -13.04 6.93 -36.14
CA GLY A 714 -11.94 6.43 -35.28
C GLY A 714 -11.02 7.53 -34.74
N ALA A 715 -11.39 8.80 -34.86
CA ALA A 715 -10.72 9.94 -34.25
C ALA A 715 -11.67 10.67 -33.28
N TYR A 716 -11.10 11.40 -32.33
CA TYR A 716 -11.83 12.05 -31.25
C TYR A 716 -11.77 13.56 -31.42
N TYR A 717 -12.90 14.22 -31.18
CA TYR A 717 -13.06 15.66 -31.41
C TYR A 717 -13.77 16.32 -30.21
N TYR A 718 -13.28 17.47 -29.77
CA TYR A 718 -13.91 18.35 -28.79
C TYR A 718 -14.12 19.72 -29.41
N GLN A 719 -15.38 20.20 -29.47
CA GLN A 719 -15.76 21.46 -30.11
C GLN A 719 -15.24 21.60 -31.55
N GLY A 720 -15.18 20.45 -32.26
CA GLY A 720 -14.73 20.39 -33.66
C GLY A 720 -13.22 20.28 -33.87
N GLU A 721 -12.41 20.41 -32.81
CA GLU A 721 -10.96 20.21 -32.85
C GLU A 721 -10.58 18.77 -32.44
N LYS A 722 -9.57 18.22 -33.13
CA LYS A 722 -9.08 16.89 -32.85
C LYS A 722 -8.36 16.84 -31.50
N VAL A 723 -8.70 15.85 -30.66
CA VAL A 723 -8.08 15.63 -29.35
C VAL A 723 -7.36 14.27 -29.31
N SER A 724 -6.34 14.16 -28.48
CA SER A 724 -5.67 12.88 -28.18
C SER A 724 -6.44 12.13 -27.09
N ARG A 725 -6.37 10.79 -27.11
CA ARG A 725 -6.98 9.91 -26.11
C ARG A 725 -5.93 9.04 -25.45
N LEU A 726 -5.91 9.01 -24.13
CA LEU A 726 -5.06 8.16 -23.31
C LEU A 726 -5.90 7.48 -22.24
N LEU A 727 -5.72 6.17 -22.02
CA LEU A 727 -6.31 5.48 -20.89
C LEU A 727 -5.47 5.77 -19.63
N GLY A 728 -6.12 6.18 -18.55
CA GLY A 728 -5.44 6.54 -17.33
C GLY A 728 -6.36 6.56 -16.11
N LYS A 729 -5.88 7.15 -15.03
CA LYS A 729 -6.62 7.32 -13.78
C LYS A 729 -7.90 8.14 -14.03
N MET A 730 -8.98 7.75 -13.36
CA MET A 730 -10.20 8.57 -13.29
C MET A 730 -10.00 9.70 -12.29
N GLY A 731 -10.41 10.91 -12.63
CA GLY A 731 -10.30 12.04 -11.71
C GLY A 731 -10.93 13.33 -12.26
N LYS A 732 -11.41 14.20 -11.36
CA LYS A 732 -12.09 15.45 -11.77
C LYS A 732 -11.15 16.46 -12.44
N SER A 733 -9.89 16.53 -12.02
CA SER A 733 -8.88 17.35 -12.68
C SER A 733 -8.61 16.92 -14.13
N LEU A 734 -8.85 15.64 -14.42
CA LEU A 734 -8.73 15.06 -15.74
C LEU A 734 -10.04 15.14 -16.56
N LYS A 735 -11.11 15.67 -15.96
CA LYS A 735 -12.43 15.85 -16.57
C LYS A 735 -13.02 14.59 -17.21
N ASN A 736 -12.72 13.42 -16.62
CA ASN A 736 -13.15 12.10 -17.07
C ASN A 736 -13.88 11.29 -15.97
N ALA A 737 -14.23 11.92 -14.85
CA ALA A 737 -14.90 11.26 -13.75
C ALA A 737 -16.40 11.04 -14.04
N VAL A 738 -16.91 9.85 -13.66
CA VAL A 738 -18.32 9.49 -13.63
C VAL A 738 -18.70 9.34 -12.16
N THR A 739 -19.83 9.90 -11.74
CA THR A 739 -20.28 9.84 -10.35
C THR A 739 -21.17 8.63 -10.09
N PRO A 740 -21.08 7.97 -8.91
CA PRO A 740 -22.02 6.91 -8.53
C PRO A 740 -23.48 7.39 -8.53
N ASP A 741 -23.70 8.65 -8.19
CA ASP A 741 -25.04 9.25 -8.11
C ASP A 741 -25.76 9.23 -9.46
N GLU A 742 -25.03 9.57 -10.56
CA GLU A 742 -25.59 9.51 -11.93
C GLU A 742 -26.02 8.09 -12.30
N ILE A 743 -25.19 7.10 -12.01
CA ILE A 743 -25.47 5.69 -12.33
C ILE A 743 -26.62 5.15 -11.48
N CYS A 744 -26.63 5.48 -10.17
CA CYS A 744 -27.72 5.06 -9.29
C CYS A 744 -29.07 5.70 -9.67
N ALA A 745 -29.07 6.96 -10.12
CA ALA A 745 -30.28 7.63 -10.58
C ALA A 745 -30.83 7.02 -11.88
N GLU A 746 -29.97 6.58 -12.78
CA GLU A 746 -30.36 6.04 -14.09
C GLU A 746 -30.73 4.54 -14.00
N TYR A 747 -30.06 3.75 -13.15
CA TYR A 747 -30.17 2.28 -13.13
C TYR A 747 -30.43 1.66 -11.75
N GLY A 748 -30.26 2.41 -10.66
CA GLY A 748 -30.30 1.90 -9.29
C GLY A 748 -28.94 1.43 -8.76
N ALA A 749 -28.81 1.39 -7.43
CA ALA A 749 -27.57 0.99 -6.75
C ALA A 749 -27.22 -0.49 -6.95
N ASP A 750 -28.21 -1.39 -6.92
CA ASP A 750 -27.98 -2.81 -7.18
C ASP A 750 -27.38 -3.06 -8.56
N THR A 751 -27.78 -2.27 -9.56
CA THR A 751 -27.20 -2.36 -10.91
C THR A 751 -25.74 -1.91 -10.94
N LEU A 752 -25.40 -0.82 -10.25
CA LEU A 752 -24.03 -0.33 -10.13
C LEU A 752 -23.16 -1.40 -9.43
N ARG A 753 -23.61 -1.94 -8.30
CA ARG A 753 -22.93 -3.00 -7.55
C ARG A 753 -22.63 -4.21 -8.45
N LEU A 754 -23.63 -4.71 -9.15
CA LEU A 754 -23.45 -5.83 -10.09
C LEU A 754 -22.49 -5.49 -11.21
N TYR A 755 -22.54 -4.27 -11.76
CA TYR A 755 -21.70 -3.89 -12.87
C TYR A 755 -20.22 -3.84 -12.45
N GLU A 756 -19.90 -3.20 -11.34
CA GLU A 756 -18.52 -3.12 -10.84
C GLU A 756 -17.95 -4.52 -10.55
N MET A 757 -18.75 -5.39 -9.94
CA MET A 757 -18.34 -6.77 -9.64
C MET A 757 -18.27 -7.67 -10.90
N ALA A 758 -19.01 -7.37 -11.96
CA ALA A 758 -19.03 -8.16 -13.20
C ALA A 758 -17.96 -7.77 -14.23
N MET A 759 -17.34 -6.58 -14.10
CA MET A 759 -16.40 -6.06 -15.10
C MET A 759 -15.19 -6.96 -15.38
N GLY A 760 -14.84 -7.89 -14.46
CA GLY A 760 -13.73 -8.84 -14.56
C GLY A 760 -13.16 -9.22 -13.19
N PRO A 761 -11.99 -9.87 -13.12
CA PRO A 761 -11.34 -10.20 -11.86
C PRO A 761 -11.07 -8.95 -11.03
N LEU A 762 -11.31 -9.01 -9.71
CA LEU A 762 -11.27 -7.84 -8.83
C LEU A 762 -9.88 -7.17 -8.76
N ASP A 763 -8.81 -7.91 -8.92
CA ASP A 763 -7.42 -7.49 -8.87
C ASP A 763 -6.89 -6.86 -10.19
N VAL A 764 -7.71 -6.82 -11.24
CA VAL A 764 -7.30 -6.33 -12.57
C VAL A 764 -7.89 -4.95 -12.84
N SER A 765 -7.04 -3.99 -13.20
CA SER A 765 -7.47 -2.65 -13.63
C SER A 765 -8.18 -2.70 -14.99
N ARG A 766 -9.23 -1.89 -15.17
CA ARG A 766 -10.06 -1.91 -16.36
C ARG A 766 -10.73 -0.58 -16.66
N PRO A 767 -11.03 -0.28 -17.94
CA PRO A 767 -11.73 0.93 -18.33
C PRO A 767 -13.22 0.86 -17.97
N TRP A 768 -13.77 1.98 -17.52
CA TRP A 768 -15.20 2.17 -17.34
C TRP A 768 -15.93 2.33 -18.68
N ASP A 769 -17.05 1.65 -18.85
CA ASP A 769 -17.98 1.85 -19.97
C ASP A 769 -19.42 1.95 -19.46
N THR A 770 -19.94 3.17 -19.38
CA THR A 770 -21.32 3.46 -18.94
C THR A 770 -22.38 2.71 -19.76
N ARG A 771 -22.12 2.47 -21.06
CA ARG A 771 -23.08 1.78 -21.95
C ARG A 771 -23.27 0.31 -21.58
N ALA A 772 -22.27 -0.31 -20.96
CA ALA A 772 -22.32 -1.71 -20.56
C ALA A 772 -23.15 -1.94 -19.28
N VAL A 773 -23.42 -0.92 -18.49
CA VAL A 773 -24.21 -0.96 -17.25
C VAL A 773 -25.60 -1.56 -17.48
N VAL A 774 -26.22 -1.22 -18.60
CA VAL A 774 -27.57 -1.72 -18.99
C VAL A 774 -27.67 -3.25 -18.99
N GLY A 775 -26.56 -3.96 -19.20
CA GLY A 775 -26.52 -5.43 -19.16
C GLY A 775 -26.96 -5.99 -17.80
N GLN A 776 -26.47 -5.38 -16.74
CA GLN A 776 -26.79 -5.77 -15.35
C GLN A 776 -28.22 -5.31 -14.95
N PHE A 777 -28.63 -4.16 -15.39
CA PHE A 777 -30.02 -3.73 -15.23
C PHE A 777 -31.03 -4.73 -15.83
N ARG A 778 -30.74 -5.24 -17.06
CA ARG A 778 -31.56 -6.28 -17.71
C ARG A 778 -31.51 -7.61 -16.95
N LEU A 779 -30.40 -7.94 -16.29
CA LEU A 779 -30.33 -9.13 -15.42
C LEU A 779 -31.32 -9.01 -14.26
N LEU A 780 -31.34 -7.87 -13.56
CA LEU A 780 -32.29 -7.60 -12.48
C LEU A 780 -33.75 -7.61 -12.96
N GLN A 781 -34.03 -7.06 -14.13
CA GLN A 781 -35.37 -7.13 -14.74
C GLN A 781 -35.82 -8.56 -15.02
N ARG A 782 -34.91 -9.43 -15.47
CA ARG A 782 -35.24 -10.87 -15.68
C ARG A 782 -35.43 -11.60 -14.36
N LEU A 783 -34.61 -11.32 -13.36
CA LEU A 783 -34.75 -11.86 -12.01
C LEU A 783 -36.12 -11.50 -11.44
N TRP A 784 -36.51 -10.23 -11.57
CA TRP A 784 -37.83 -9.76 -11.12
C TRP A 784 -38.95 -10.53 -11.77
N ARG A 785 -38.97 -10.68 -13.11
CA ARG A 785 -40.02 -11.39 -13.87
C ARG A 785 -40.10 -12.87 -13.58
N ASN A 786 -39.03 -13.52 -13.16
CA ASN A 786 -39.05 -14.93 -12.76
C ASN A 786 -39.81 -15.13 -11.43
N VAL A 787 -40.07 -14.07 -10.67
CA VAL A 787 -40.78 -14.14 -9.38
C VAL A 787 -42.08 -13.34 -9.37
N VAL A 788 -42.15 -12.23 -10.11
CA VAL A 788 -43.27 -11.28 -10.06
C VAL A 788 -43.85 -11.05 -11.46
N ASP A 789 -45.16 -11.14 -11.59
CA ASP A 789 -45.87 -10.77 -12.81
C ASP A 789 -45.88 -9.22 -12.93
N GLU A 790 -45.28 -8.70 -14.01
CA GLU A 790 -45.15 -7.27 -14.23
C GLU A 790 -46.49 -6.55 -14.48
N ALA A 791 -47.55 -7.26 -14.89
CA ALA A 791 -48.87 -6.67 -15.13
C ALA A 791 -49.67 -6.55 -13.82
N THR A 792 -49.63 -7.56 -12.96
CA THR A 792 -50.45 -7.67 -11.75
C THR A 792 -49.71 -7.36 -10.46
N GLY A 793 -48.39 -7.43 -10.43
CA GLY A 793 -47.54 -7.30 -9.24
C GLY A 793 -47.62 -8.53 -8.31
N GLN A 794 -48.30 -9.59 -8.70
CA GLN A 794 -48.45 -10.81 -7.91
C GLN A 794 -47.25 -11.72 -8.09
N VAL A 795 -46.97 -12.55 -7.08
CA VAL A 795 -45.95 -13.59 -7.15
C VAL A 795 -46.42 -14.72 -8.03
N THR A 796 -45.58 -15.17 -8.97
CA THR A 796 -45.89 -16.22 -9.93
C THR A 796 -45.36 -17.60 -9.55
N VAL A 797 -44.59 -17.70 -8.45
CA VAL A 797 -43.97 -18.99 -8.02
C VAL A 797 -45.04 -20.01 -7.60
N VAL A 798 -44.70 -21.28 -7.76
CA VAL A 798 -45.55 -22.39 -7.42
C VAL A 798 -44.91 -23.30 -6.38
N ASP A 799 -45.75 -23.92 -5.53
CA ASP A 799 -45.32 -24.82 -4.46
C ASP A 799 -45.23 -26.29 -4.97
N THR A 800 -44.64 -26.48 -6.15
CA THR A 800 -44.39 -27.79 -6.73
C THR A 800 -42.89 -28.08 -6.69
N ASP A 801 -42.53 -29.36 -6.57
CA ASP A 801 -41.12 -29.78 -6.65
C ASP A 801 -40.54 -29.41 -8.01
N PRO A 802 -39.31 -28.88 -8.06
CA PRO A 802 -38.64 -28.62 -9.31
C PRO A 802 -38.31 -29.92 -10.04
N ASP A 803 -38.27 -29.89 -11.37
CA ASP A 803 -37.81 -31.03 -12.18
C ASP A 803 -36.29 -31.22 -12.00
N GLU A 804 -35.81 -32.39 -12.44
CA GLU A 804 -34.40 -32.77 -12.30
C GLU A 804 -33.46 -31.81 -13.02
N GLN A 805 -33.84 -31.25 -14.16
CA GLN A 805 -33.03 -30.28 -14.91
C GLN A 805 -32.90 -28.99 -14.16
N ALA A 806 -33.98 -28.51 -13.56
CA ALA A 806 -33.95 -27.29 -12.71
C ALA A 806 -33.11 -27.51 -11.45
N LEU A 807 -33.20 -28.69 -10.80
CA LEU A 807 -32.40 -29.05 -9.64
C LEU A 807 -30.89 -29.08 -9.99
N ARG A 808 -30.50 -29.73 -11.10
CA ARG A 808 -29.11 -29.76 -11.56
C ARG A 808 -28.58 -28.37 -11.86
N ALA A 809 -29.34 -27.52 -12.57
CA ALA A 809 -28.97 -26.14 -12.85
C ALA A 809 -28.79 -25.32 -11.55
N LEU A 810 -29.71 -25.47 -10.60
CA LEU A 810 -29.67 -24.81 -9.31
C LEU A 810 -28.45 -25.24 -8.49
N HIS A 811 -28.25 -26.55 -8.28
CA HIS A 811 -27.18 -27.02 -7.41
C HIS A 811 -25.77 -26.76 -7.98
N LYS A 812 -25.59 -26.81 -9.30
CA LYS A 812 -24.36 -26.34 -9.98
C LYS A 812 -24.11 -24.85 -9.77
N ALA A 813 -25.16 -24.02 -9.84
CA ALA A 813 -25.04 -22.60 -9.56
C ALA A 813 -24.68 -22.35 -8.09
N ILE A 814 -25.34 -23.03 -7.15
CA ILE A 814 -25.05 -22.91 -5.71
C ILE A 814 -23.59 -23.26 -5.42
N ASP A 815 -23.10 -24.43 -5.87
CA ASP A 815 -21.72 -24.85 -5.66
C ASP A 815 -20.73 -23.85 -6.24
N GLY A 816 -20.92 -23.48 -7.50
CA GLY A 816 -20.01 -22.59 -8.19
C GLY A 816 -20.01 -21.14 -7.64
N VAL A 817 -21.20 -20.61 -7.28
CA VAL A 817 -21.31 -19.24 -6.68
C VAL A 817 -20.66 -19.22 -5.31
N ARG A 818 -20.89 -20.26 -4.49
CA ARG A 818 -20.27 -20.38 -3.17
C ARG A 818 -18.74 -20.35 -3.24
N GLN A 819 -18.16 -21.16 -4.11
CA GLN A 819 -16.70 -21.20 -4.33
C GLN A 819 -16.17 -19.87 -4.86
N ASP A 820 -16.91 -19.20 -5.71
CA ASP A 820 -16.48 -17.92 -6.28
C ASP A 820 -16.58 -16.76 -5.28
N LEU A 821 -17.62 -16.71 -4.44
CA LEU A 821 -17.75 -15.71 -3.38
C LEU A 821 -16.66 -15.89 -2.32
N GLU A 822 -16.37 -17.13 -1.90
CA GLU A 822 -15.28 -17.42 -0.96
C GLU A 822 -13.92 -16.99 -1.52
N GLY A 823 -13.71 -17.18 -2.82
CA GLY A 823 -12.47 -16.77 -3.52
C GLY A 823 -12.46 -15.32 -4.01
N MET A 824 -13.47 -14.50 -3.68
CA MET A 824 -13.63 -13.12 -4.17
C MET A 824 -13.64 -13.00 -5.71
N ARG A 825 -14.10 -14.05 -6.41
CA ARG A 825 -14.26 -14.09 -7.87
C ARG A 825 -15.67 -13.67 -8.26
N PHE A 826 -16.04 -12.45 -7.93
CA PHE A 826 -17.43 -11.97 -8.06
C PHE A 826 -17.94 -11.96 -9.50
N ASN A 827 -17.08 -11.69 -10.48
CA ASN A 827 -17.44 -11.71 -11.90
C ASN A 827 -17.91 -13.10 -12.36
N THR A 828 -17.28 -14.17 -11.92
CA THR A 828 -17.67 -15.55 -12.24
C THR A 828 -18.90 -15.99 -11.44
N ALA A 829 -19.06 -15.53 -10.20
CA ALA A 829 -20.28 -15.71 -9.42
C ALA A 829 -21.50 -15.11 -10.13
N ILE A 830 -21.40 -13.85 -10.58
CA ILE A 830 -22.46 -13.16 -11.34
C ILE A 830 -22.76 -13.89 -12.65
N ALA A 831 -21.74 -14.40 -13.34
CA ALA A 831 -21.96 -15.18 -14.56
C ALA A 831 -22.82 -16.44 -14.31
N LYS A 832 -22.53 -17.20 -13.22
CA LYS A 832 -23.28 -18.39 -12.84
C LYS A 832 -24.73 -18.07 -12.42
N VAL A 833 -24.91 -16.99 -11.66
CA VAL A 833 -26.27 -16.48 -11.32
C VAL A 833 -27.02 -16.12 -12.61
N THR A 834 -26.33 -15.45 -13.54
CA THR A 834 -26.92 -15.07 -14.85
C THR A 834 -27.33 -16.27 -15.67
N GLU A 835 -26.50 -17.32 -15.69
CA GLU A 835 -26.81 -18.59 -16.38
C GLU A 835 -28.05 -19.25 -15.80
N LEU A 836 -28.13 -19.38 -14.46
CA LEU A 836 -29.32 -19.93 -13.81
C LEU A 836 -30.58 -19.10 -14.11
N ASN A 837 -30.49 -17.78 -13.94
CA ASN A 837 -31.60 -16.86 -14.18
C ASN A 837 -32.09 -16.92 -15.65
N ASN A 838 -31.16 -17.00 -16.62
CA ASN A 838 -31.50 -17.17 -18.05
C ASN A 838 -32.09 -18.53 -18.34
N HIS A 839 -31.65 -19.60 -17.69
CA HIS A 839 -32.23 -20.95 -17.82
C HIS A 839 -33.69 -20.93 -17.43
N LEU A 840 -34.01 -20.38 -16.25
CA LEU A 840 -35.38 -20.25 -15.76
C LEU A 840 -36.26 -19.40 -16.69
N THR A 841 -35.77 -18.29 -17.16
CA THR A 841 -36.46 -17.42 -18.14
C THR A 841 -36.74 -18.14 -19.46
N LYS A 842 -35.81 -18.98 -19.95
CA LYS A 842 -35.93 -19.72 -21.19
C LYS A 842 -36.91 -20.89 -21.10
N VAL A 843 -36.89 -21.60 -19.98
CA VAL A 843 -37.87 -22.70 -19.74
C VAL A 843 -39.29 -22.12 -19.71
N GLY A 844 -39.45 -20.94 -19.15
CA GLY A 844 -40.73 -20.24 -19.05
C GLY A 844 -41.69 -20.90 -18.09
N GLY A 845 -42.84 -20.23 -17.82
CA GLY A 845 -43.82 -20.69 -16.85
C GLY A 845 -43.43 -20.34 -15.39
N PRO A 846 -44.26 -20.77 -14.43
CA PRO A 846 -44.03 -20.53 -13.02
C PRO A 846 -42.81 -21.27 -12.50
N VAL A 847 -41.97 -20.54 -11.73
CA VAL A 847 -40.79 -21.12 -11.08
C VAL A 847 -41.17 -21.80 -9.78
N SER A 848 -40.59 -22.97 -9.47
CA SER A 848 -40.73 -23.58 -8.15
C SER A 848 -40.24 -22.67 -7.04
N ARG A 849 -41.00 -22.59 -5.91
CA ARG A 849 -40.64 -21.80 -4.75
C ARG A 849 -39.21 -22.08 -4.27
N THR A 850 -38.84 -23.35 -4.15
CA THR A 850 -37.49 -23.76 -3.72
C THR A 850 -36.41 -23.17 -4.59
N VAL A 851 -36.60 -23.16 -5.93
CA VAL A 851 -35.63 -22.59 -6.88
C VAL A 851 -35.61 -21.05 -6.78
N ALA A 852 -36.78 -20.43 -6.68
CA ALA A 852 -36.89 -18.96 -6.58
C ALA A 852 -36.23 -18.42 -5.29
N GLU A 853 -36.50 -19.04 -4.14
CA GLU A 853 -35.90 -18.69 -2.85
C GLU A 853 -34.38 -18.86 -2.87
N SER A 854 -33.90 -19.99 -3.39
CA SER A 854 -32.45 -20.23 -3.54
C SER A 854 -31.78 -19.20 -4.46
N LEU A 855 -32.43 -18.86 -5.59
CA LEU A 855 -31.90 -17.83 -6.49
C LEU A 855 -31.81 -16.45 -5.81
N VAL A 856 -32.82 -16.07 -5.01
CA VAL A 856 -32.82 -14.82 -4.22
C VAL A 856 -31.68 -14.85 -3.21
N LEU A 857 -31.43 -15.95 -2.52
CA LEU A 857 -30.32 -16.10 -1.57
C LEU A 857 -28.94 -16.01 -2.27
N LEU A 858 -28.78 -16.56 -3.47
CA LEU A 858 -27.55 -16.44 -4.27
C LEU A 858 -27.26 -15.00 -4.70
N VAL A 859 -28.32 -14.22 -4.96
CA VAL A 859 -28.22 -12.80 -5.38
C VAL A 859 -28.01 -11.88 -4.19
N ALA A 860 -28.46 -12.24 -3.00
CA ALA A 860 -28.52 -11.38 -1.82
C ALA A 860 -27.19 -10.67 -1.47
N PRO A 861 -26.01 -11.29 -1.52
CA PRO A 861 -24.76 -10.56 -1.29
C PRO A 861 -24.45 -9.52 -2.38
N LEU A 862 -24.81 -9.81 -3.62
CA LEU A 862 -24.44 -9.03 -4.82
C LEU A 862 -25.37 -7.83 -5.06
N ALA A 863 -26.70 -8.07 -4.98
CA ALA A 863 -27.76 -7.08 -5.19
C ALA A 863 -28.78 -7.16 -4.04
N PRO A 864 -28.43 -6.60 -2.87
CA PRO A 864 -29.16 -6.85 -1.63
C PRO A 864 -30.57 -6.27 -1.59
N HIS A 865 -30.79 -5.12 -2.21
CA HIS A 865 -32.09 -4.45 -2.12
C HIS A 865 -33.20 -5.20 -2.87
N ILE A 866 -32.94 -5.62 -4.10
CA ILE A 866 -33.90 -6.42 -4.86
C ILE A 866 -34.08 -7.81 -4.22
N ALA A 867 -33.00 -8.38 -3.65
CA ALA A 867 -33.11 -9.66 -2.94
C ALA A 867 -34.02 -9.57 -1.73
N GLU A 868 -33.89 -8.57 -0.89
CA GLU A 868 -34.80 -8.32 0.25
C GLU A 868 -36.26 -8.13 -0.22
N GLU A 869 -36.45 -7.34 -1.28
CA GLU A 869 -37.80 -7.09 -1.81
C GLU A 869 -38.44 -8.37 -2.33
N LEU A 870 -37.70 -9.18 -3.08
CA LEU A 870 -38.20 -10.46 -3.58
C LEU A 870 -38.43 -11.46 -2.44
N TRP A 871 -37.58 -11.48 -1.42
CA TRP A 871 -37.72 -12.30 -0.23
C TRP A 871 -39.02 -11.98 0.53
N ARG A 872 -39.28 -10.68 0.72
CA ARG A 872 -40.54 -10.20 1.32
C ARG A 872 -41.75 -10.58 0.47
N LYS A 873 -41.67 -10.46 -0.85
CA LYS A 873 -42.77 -10.84 -1.77
C LYS A 873 -43.05 -12.35 -1.73
N LEU A 874 -42.01 -13.17 -1.53
CA LEU A 874 -42.18 -14.65 -1.36
C LEU A 874 -42.85 -15.02 -0.02
N GLY A 875 -43.14 -14.05 0.85
CA GLY A 875 -43.91 -14.25 2.08
C GLY A 875 -43.08 -14.29 3.37
N HIS A 876 -41.79 -14.09 3.29
CA HIS A 876 -40.91 -14.05 4.45
C HIS A 876 -41.01 -12.68 5.16
N THR A 877 -40.78 -12.67 6.48
CA THR A 877 -40.89 -11.47 7.32
C THR A 877 -39.57 -11.00 7.87
N ASP A 878 -38.55 -11.86 7.85
CA ASP A 878 -37.18 -11.60 8.29
C ASP A 878 -36.32 -11.14 7.14
N SER A 879 -35.18 -10.53 7.45
CA SER A 879 -34.19 -10.12 6.45
C SER A 879 -33.44 -11.34 5.87
N VAL A 880 -33.16 -11.29 4.59
CA VAL A 880 -32.39 -12.29 3.85
C VAL A 880 -30.98 -12.44 4.39
N VAL A 881 -30.41 -11.38 5.00
CA VAL A 881 -29.08 -11.35 5.61
C VAL A 881 -28.92 -12.38 6.74
N HIS A 882 -29.99 -12.71 7.44
CA HIS A 882 -29.99 -13.68 8.55
C HIS A 882 -30.23 -15.13 8.11
N ARG A 883 -30.34 -15.35 6.81
CA ARG A 883 -30.56 -16.70 6.25
C ARG A 883 -29.23 -17.35 5.88
N ASP A 884 -29.23 -18.67 6.03
CA ASP A 884 -28.06 -19.46 5.62
C ASP A 884 -27.90 -19.43 4.09
N PHE A 885 -26.66 -19.20 3.64
CA PHE A 885 -26.32 -19.28 2.23
C PHE A 885 -26.52 -20.72 1.73
N PRO A 886 -27.18 -20.95 0.58
CA PRO A 886 -27.52 -22.29 0.09
C PRO A 886 -26.30 -23.20 -0.01
N VAL A 887 -26.51 -24.49 0.28
CA VAL A 887 -25.51 -25.56 0.13
C VAL A 887 -25.98 -26.50 -0.98
N ALA A 888 -25.06 -26.82 -1.89
CA ALA A 888 -25.36 -27.72 -2.99
C ALA A 888 -25.48 -29.19 -2.53
N ASP A 889 -26.47 -29.90 -3.06
CA ASP A 889 -26.51 -31.35 -2.95
C ASP A 889 -25.53 -31.93 -3.98
N PRO A 890 -24.50 -32.71 -3.56
CA PRO A 890 -23.50 -33.27 -4.45
C PRO A 890 -24.10 -34.19 -5.55
N ALA A 891 -25.26 -34.79 -5.31
CA ALA A 891 -25.92 -35.66 -6.28
C ALA A 891 -26.32 -34.93 -7.57
N TYR A 892 -26.57 -33.60 -7.49
CA TYR A 892 -26.97 -32.81 -8.65
C TYR A 892 -25.80 -31.98 -9.25
N VAL A 893 -24.63 -31.93 -8.60
CA VAL A 893 -23.45 -31.20 -9.07
C VAL A 893 -22.63 -31.99 -10.09
N VAL A 894 -22.59 -33.31 -9.92
CA VAL A 894 -21.82 -34.20 -10.80
C VAL A 894 -22.56 -34.34 -12.13
N ASP A 895 -21.88 -34.04 -13.24
CA ASP A 895 -22.41 -34.31 -14.57
C ASP A 895 -22.45 -35.83 -14.84
N GLU A 896 -23.58 -36.32 -15.31
CA GLU A 896 -23.70 -37.72 -15.79
C GLU A 896 -22.86 -37.93 -17.03
N THR A 897 -22.75 -36.89 -17.85
CA THR A 897 -21.94 -36.87 -19.04
C THR A 897 -21.16 -35.58 -19.18
N VAL A 898 -20.00 -35.65 -19.83
CA VAL A 898 -19.19 -34.49 -20.23
C VAL A 898 -18.97 -34.50 -21.73
N THR A 899 -18.95 -33.34 -22.35
CA THR A 899 -18.69 -33.21 -23.78
C THR A 899 -17.20 -33.43 -24.08
N CYS A 900 -16.88 -34.53 -24.72
CA CYS A 900 -15.57 -34.78 -25.31
C CYS A 900 -15.48 -34.15 -26.70
N VAL A 901 -14.46 -33.38 -26.97
CA VAL A 901 -14.19 -32.81 -28.30
C VAL A 901 -13.31 -33.78 -29.09
N VAL A 902 -13.81 -34.24 -30.24
CA VAL A 902 -13.01 -35.06 -31.14
C VAL A 902 -12.48 -34.21 -32.29
N GLN A 903 -11.16 -34.23 -32.43
CA GLN A 903 -10.43 -33.50 -33.47
C GLN A 903 -9.75 -34.45 -34.45
N ILE A 904 -9.68 -34.03 -35.72
CA ILE A 904 -8.84 -34.66 -36.71
C ILE A 904 -7.88 -33.61 -37.26
N LYS A 905 -6.57 -33.83 -37.11
CA LYS A 905 -5.51 -32.85 -37.41
C LYS A 905 -5.76 -31.49 -36.73
N GLY A 906 -6.21 -31.48 -35.49
CA GLY A 906 -6.49 -30.26 -34.70
C GLY A 906 -7.79 -29.53 -35.04
N LYS A 907 -8.60 -30.01 -36.01
CA LYS A 907 -9.90 -29.43 -36.35
C LYS A 907 -11.03 -30.26 -35.73
N VAL A 908 -11.94 -29.62 -34.99
CA VAL A 908 -13.11 -30.26 -34.38
C VAL A 908 -13.97 -30.91 -35.44
N LYS A 909 -14.31 -32.22 -35.23
CA LYS A 909 -15.14 -33.02 -36.12
C LYS A 909 -16.39 -33.56 -35.43
N ALA A 910 -16.30 -33.91 -34.16
CA ALA A 910 -17.42 -34.38 -33.36
C ALA A 910 -17.37 -33.83 -31.93
N ARG A 911 -18.49 -33.86 -31.27
CA ARG A 911 -18.63 -33.69 -29.81
C ARG A 911 -19.44 -34.88 -29.31
N LEU A 912 -18.84 -35.58 -28.35
CA LEU A 912 -19.43 -36.82 -27.79
C LEU A 912 -19.78 -36.56 -26.32
N GLU A 913 -20.97 -36.97 -25.92
CA GLU A 913 -21.36 -36.97 -24.51
C GLU A 913 -20.90 -38.31 -23.90
N VAL A 914 -19.95 -38.24 -22.96
CA VAL A 914 -19.32 -39.40 -22.37
C VAL A 914 -19.30 -39.31 -20.84
N SER A 915 -19.20 -40.45 -20.16
CA SER A 915 -19.07 -40.45 -18.70
C SER A 915 -17.83 -39.63 -18.24
N PRO A 916 -17.94 -38.81 -17.17
CA PRO A 916 -16.77 -38.15 -16.59
C PRO A 916 -15.65 -39.10 -16.16
N SER A 917 -16.01 -40.35 -15.85
CA SER A 917 -15.09 -41.40 -15.42
C SER A 917 -14.64 -42.36 -16.55
N ILE A 918 -14.94 -42.04 -17.81
CA ILE A 918 -14.54 -42.84 -18.96
C ILE A 918 -13.00 -42.92 -19.03
N SER A 919 -12.50 -44.14 -19.26
CA SER A 919 -11.08 -44.35 -19.45
C SER A 919 -10.58 -43.86 -20.82
N ASP A 920 -9.27 -43.60 -20.94
CA ASP A 920 -8.65 -43.20 -22.24
C ASP A 920 -8.94 -44.26 -23.32
N GLU A 921 -8.88 -45.55 -22.96
CA GLU A 921 -9.12 -46.66 -23.87
C GLU A 921 -10.57 -46.77 -24.36
N GLU A 922 -11.52 -46.55 -23.44
CA GLU A 922 -12.94 -46.54 -23.77
C GLU A 922 -13.31 -45.34 -24.62
N LEU A 923 -12.77 -44.16 -24.25
CA LEU A 923 -13.01 -42.91 -24.98
C LEU A 923 -12.44 -42.97 -26.40
N GLU A 924 -11.28 -43.62 -26.60
CA GLU A 924 -10.74 -43.86 -27.93
C GLU A 924 -11.69 -44.71 -28.78
N LYS A 925 -12.23 -45.78 -28.23
CA LYS A 925 -13.18 -46.65 -28.94
C LYS A 925 -14.44 -45.92 -29.34
N VAL A 926 -15.02 -45.18 -28.39
CA VAL A 926 -16.23 -44.39 -28.62
C VAL A 926 -15.99 -43.34 -29.71
N ALA A 927 -14.86 -42.60 -29.63
CA ALA A 927 -14.50 -41.59 -30.62
C ALA A 927 -14.28 -42.16 -32.03
N LEU A 928 -13.66 -43.33 -32.13
CA LEU A 928 -13.37 -43.98 -33.42
C LEU A 928 -14.62 -44.66 -34.03
N SER A 929 -15.64 -44.93 -33.21
CA SER A 929 -16.91 -45.50 -33.66
C SER A 929 -17.97 -44.46 -34.03
N ASP A 930 -17.73 -43.16 -33.70
CA ASP A 930 -18.69 -42.08 -34.03
C ASP A 930 -18.82 -41.89 -35.55
N GLU A 931 -20.06 -41.86 -36.05
CA GLU A 931 -20.36 -41.75 -37.47
C GLU A 931 -19.73 -40.50 -38.15
N LYS A 932 -19.66 -39.34 -37.42
CA LYS A 932 -19.07 -38.10 -37.94
C LYS A 932 -17.54 -38.18 -38.02
N VAL A 933 -16.95 -38.90 -37.09
CA VAL A 933 -15.51 -39.13 -37.05
C VAL A 933 -15.12 -40.13 -38.16
N VAL A 934 -15.85 -41.20 -38.29
CA VAL A 934 -15.64 -42.21 -39.36
C VAL A 934 -15.79 -41.57 -40.74
N ALA A 935 -16.87 -40.79 -40.95
CA ALA A 935 -17.07 -40.04 -42.19
C ALA A 935 -15.97 -39.02 -42.47
N ALA A 936 -15.46 -38.36 -41.46
CA ALA A 936 -14.41 -37.35 -41.59
C ALA A 936 -12.99 -37.94 -41.78
N LEU A 937 -12.80 -39.25 -41.48
CA LEU A 937 -11.59 -39.97 -41.78
C LEU A 937 -11.58 -40.50 -43.22
N ASP A 938 -12.74 -40.66 -43.84
CA ASP A 938 -12.94 -41.05 -45.27
C ASP A 938 -12.04 -42.23 -45.71
N GLY A 939 -11.92 -43.25 -44.87
CA GLY A 939 -11.08 -44.43 -45.13
C GLY A 939 -9.58 -44.21 -44.92
N ALA A 940 -9.14 -43.07 -44.48
CA ALA A 940 -7.73 -42.83 -44.17
C ALA A 940 -7.24 -43.66 -42.96
N GLY A 941 -6.09 -44.29 -43.09
CA GLY A 941 -5.46 -44.99 -41.97
C GLY A 941 -5.13 -44.06 -40.81
N ILE A 942 -5.13 -44.58 -39.59
CA ILE A 942 -4.80 -43.79 -38.41
C ILE A 942 -3.36 -44.02 -38.02
N ARG A 943 -2.56 -42.92 -37.96
CA ARG A 943 -1.15 -42.99 -37.53
C ARG A 943 -1.04 -42.91 -36.00
N LYS A 944 -1.86 -42.11 -35.35
CA LYS A 944 -1.82 -41.90 -33.88
C LYS A 944 -3.16 -41.34 -33.40
N VAL A 945 -3.60 -41.81 -32.23
CA VAL A 945 -4.68 -41.19 -31.47
C VAL A 945 -4.09 -40.64 -30.17
N ILE A 946 -4.45 -39.41 -29.85
CA ILE A 946 -4.05 -38.73 -28.59
C ILE A 946 -5.34 -38.52 -27.80
N VAL A 947 -5.47 -39.26 -26.70
CA VAL A 947 -6.64 -39.20 -25.82
C VAL A 947 -6.28 -38.46 -24.55
N ARG A 948 -7.19 -37.63 -24.08
CA ARG A 948 -7.18 -37.01 -22.76
C ARG A 948 -8.60 -37.08 -22.20
N ALA A 949 -8.95 -38.25 -21.66
CA ALA A 949 -10.26 -38.45 -21.07
C ALA A 949 -10.53 -37.47 -19.92
N PRO A 950 -11.76 -36.99 -19.75
CA PRO A 950 -12.91 -37.22 -20.65
C PRO A 950 -13.08 -36.13 -21.74
N LYS A 951 -12.13 -35.20 -21.91
CA LYS A 951 -12.32 -33.89 -22.59
C LYS A 951 -11.91 -33.83 -24.06
N LEU A 952 -10.94 -34.65 -24.48
CA LEU A 952 -10.34 -34.49 -25.83
C LEU A 952 -9.87 -35.82 -26.42
N VAL A 953 -10.21 -36.03 -27.68
CA VAL A 953 -9.56 -37.00 -28.56
C VAL A 953 -9.05 -36.29 -29.80
N ASN A 954 -7.76 -36.43 -30.12
CA ASN A 954 -7.18 -35.88 -31.35
C ASN A 954 -6.60 -36.99 -32.19
N ILE A 955 -7.19 -37.20 -33.37
CA ILE A 955 -6.83 -38.27 -34.33
C ILE A 955 -5.88 -37.67 -35.38
N VAL A 956 -4.75 -38.31 -35.55
CA VAL A 956 -3.78 -38.01 -36.61
C VAL A 956 -3.85 -39.10 -37.65
N PRO A 957 -4.44 -38.85 -38.84
CA PRO A 957 -4.47 -39.80 -39.95
C PRO A 957 -3.05 -40.10 -40.45
N ALA A 958 -2.90 -41.25 -41.10
CA ALA A 958 -1.64 -41.69 -41.70
C ALA A 958 -1.19 -40.81 -42.88
#